data_7bd262e579534ca1523b4aafd0515ebb
#
_entry.id   7bd262e579534ca1523b4aafd0515ebb
#
_cell.length_a   1.000
_cell.length_b   1.000
_cell.length_c   1.000
_cell.angle_alpha   90.00
_cell.angle_beta   90.00
_cell.angle_gamma   90.00
#
_symmetry.space_group_name_H-M   'P 1'
#
loop_
_entity.id
_entity.type
_entity.pdbx_description
1 polymer ?
#
loop_
_entity_poly.entity_id
_entity_poly.type
_entity_poly.pdbx_seq_one_letter_code
_entity_poly.pdbx_strand_id
1 'polypeptide(L)'
;MRRLILLLTLLLAACGDSSDSPPPAEPTGPAGAPWQRTEERDDCDAYDPLRQPFFGDLHVHTRYSADAAIYGTKAEPRDAYDFARGGEILFADVDEQPTRPARLDRPLDFAAVTDHAEFIGEVDVCTRADSPVYDINMCQILRQAEPLERQFATIVQWLFPAGIDHPPPSLRFCTMPGIDCDAAAVSVWQEMQAAAEEAYDRTAACRFTSFIGYEHTPSRGGRHMHRNVIFRNHHVTPIAYSQLETAAGGIPQGLWSAIEQHCLDAGTGCEAVIIPHNPNLSDGLQFFEPVDAAEARRRQEREPLAEIFQIKGGSECRFDRLAGRGVGTEDERCAFEQVYEAAEVPGQASPTIDEYPPSNLVRNSIAEGLRLEAVLGANPFRFGFVASTDTHNAAPGNTEEYNYEGGGGSNDASPERLIDGTLTSNPGGLAVAWAEENSRDAVFSAFKRRETYATSGTRPVLRFFAGEFRDLHCGAPDFVERAYQGGTPMGGELGAVRGERSPQFAILAAKDPGTAARPGTDLQSLQLVKTWVDADGEVHERVLESGSAGEIAIDPATCGPSRGGAAAFCQVRTDPDFDPSQRALYYVRLLEAPTCRWSTYVCRAAGVDPLSPDCAAQAAGVDPAFADCCLNDGNDPFVSPVVQERAWSSPIWYRPEGIAAVRGGLRFAGNRGALELEIALAAPPPGVDLATAPATVELVDDEPIYSTALGPAAYSTLPDGSLLIRVDADSLDVATVDRLDHTVTVRLSIGSYTATHARRWLFADRRLAPAAS
;
A
#
# COMPACT_ATOMS: atom_id res chain seq x y z
N MET A 1 3.15 -34.69 -84.08
CA MET A 1 4.49 -34.57 -84.67
C MET A 1 5.27 -33.48 -83.89
N ARG A 2 6.49 -33.87 -83.44
CA ARG A 2 7.69 -33.08 -83.13
C ARG A 2 7.44 -31.76 -82.32
N ARG A 3 7.80 -31.76 -81.02
CA ARG A 3 9.09 -31.34 -80.40
C ARG A 3 9.49 -29.89 -80.72
N LEU A 4 9.48 -29.06 -79.69
CA LEU A 4 10.64 -28.22 -79.36
C LEU A 4 10.63 -27.90 -77.84
N ILE A 5 11.67 -28.36 -77.17
CA ILE A 5 12.01 -28.07 -75.77
C ILE A 5 12.81 -26.77 -75.82
N LEU A 6 12.39 -25.73 -75.11
CA LEU A 6 13.24 -24.57 -74.81
C LEU A 6 13.50 -24.53 -73.30
N LEU A 7 14.75 -24.79 -72.92
CA LEU A 7 15.27 -24.55 -71.59
C LEU A 7 15.33 -23.03 -71.35
N LEU A 8 14.61 -22.59 -70.31
CA LEU A 8 14.79 -21.25 -69.75
C LEU A 8 15.42 -21.44 -68.35
N THR A 9 16.73 -21.14 -68.25
CA THR A 9 17.47 -21.02 -67.01
C THR A 9 17.02 -19.76 -66.30
N LEU A 10 16.23 -19.91 -65.19
CA LEU A 10 15.97 -18.82 -64.28
C LEU A 10 17.18 -18.64 -63.38
N LEU A 11 17.86 -17.52 -63.51
CA LEU A 11 18.71 -16.93 -62.48
C LEU A 11 17.83 -16.44 -61.33
N LEU A 12 17.83 -17.12 -60.22
CA LEU A 12 17.35 -16.61 -58.92
C LEU A 12 18.41 -15.66 -58.40
N ALA A 13 18.20 -14.37 -58.55
CA ALA A 13 18.85 -13.34 -57.78
C ALA A 13 18.20 -13.33 -56.41
N ALA A 14 18.88 -13.86 -55.39
CA ALA A 14 18.52 -13.67 -53.99
C ALA A 14 18.80 -12.22 -53.62
N CYS A 15 17.77 -11.38 -53.56
CA CYS A 15 17.81 -10.16 -52.79
C CYS A 15 17.66 -10.58 -51.32
N GLY A 16 18.76 -10.67 -50.61
CA GLY A 16 18.79 -10.67 -49.19
C GLY A 16 18.60 -9.23 -48.68
N ASP A 17 17.39 -8.86 -48.33
CA ASP A 17 17.15 -7.75 -47.44
C ASP A 17 17.33 -8.27 -46.00
N SER A 18 18.56 -8.24 -45.52
CA SER A 18 18.85 -8.27 -44.09
C SER A 18 18.71 -6.85 -43.59
N SER A 19 17.48 -6.45 -43.30
CA SER A 19 17.23 -5.38 -42.36
C SER A 19 17.36 -5.92 -40.96
N ASP A 20 18.57 -6.25 -40.54
CA ASP A 20 18.95 -6.30 -39.14
C ASP A 20 18.92 -4.83 -38.61
N SER A 21 17.74 -4.32 -38.38
CA SER A 21 17.58 -3.23 -37.43
C SER A 21 17.95 -3.83 -36.08
N PRO A 22 18.92 -3.26 -35.34
CA PRO A 22 19.12 -3.68 -33.96
C PRO A 22 17.78 -3.60 -33.22
N PRO A 23 17.50 -4.53 -32.28
CA PRO A 23 16.34 -4.38 -31.43
C PRO A 23 16.37 -2.97 -30.82
N PRO A 24 15.22 -2.31 -30.65
CA PRO A 24 15.18 -1.01 -29.99
C PRO A 24 15.96 -1.14 -28.67
N ALA A 25 16.87 -0.21 -28.43
CA ALA A 25 17.61 -0.15 -27.18
C ALA A 25 16.59 -0.12 -26.05
N GLU A 26 16.73 -1.05 -25.09
CA GLU A 26 15.90 -1.03 -23.89
C GLU A 26 16.01 0.35 -23.23
N PRO A 27 14.91 0.96 -22.82
CA PRO A 27 14.93 2.27 -22.19
C PRO A 27 15.77 2.18 -20.90
N THR A 28 16.90 2.84 -20.88
CA THR A 28 17.73 2.94 -19.68
C THR A 28 17.24 4.12 -18.85
N GLY A 29 16.98 3.90 -17.54
CA GLY A 29 16.64 4.96 -16.60
C GLY A 29 17.74 6.00 -16.44
N PRO A 30 17.53 7.05 -15.63
CA PRO A 30 18.58 8.01 -15.28
C PRO A 30 19.80 7.26 -14.75
N ALA A 31 20.99 7.72 -15.12
CA ALA A 31 22.22 7.08 -14.65
C ALA A 31 22.24 7.04 -13.11
N GLY A 32 22.25 5.84 -12.51
CA GLY A 32 22.20 5.61 -11.07
C GLY A 32 20.83 5.36 -10.46
N ALA A 33 19.78 5.27 -11.26
CA ALA A 33 18.48 4.83 -10.77
C ALA A 33 18.55 3.37 -10.28
N PRO A 34 17.99 3.06 -9.10
CA PRO A 34 17.99 1.70 -8.57
C PRO A 34 16.94 0.78 -9.22
N TRP A 35 16.32 1.23 -10.29
CA TRP A 35 15.28 0.56 -11.06
C TRP A 35 15.51 0.72 -12.56
N GLN A 36 15.04 -0.23 -13.35
CA GLN A 36 15.07 -0.15 -14.81
C GLN A 36 13.82 0.57 -15.32
N ARG A 37 14.00 1.41 -16.32
CA ARG A 37 12.90 2.03 -17.03
C ARG A 37 12.19 1.01 -17.89
N THR A 38 10.89 0.83 -17.68
CA THR A 38 10.05 -0.11 -18.45
C THR A 38 9.21 0.57 -19.51
N GLU A 39 9.15 1.90 -19.55
CA GLU A 39 8.30 2.69 -20.45
C GLU A 39 9.07 3.87 -21.06
N GLU A 40 8.69 4.27 -22.28
CA GLU A 40 9.24 5.46 -22.91
C GLU A 40 8.70 6.73 -22.24
N ARG A 41 9.58 7.56 -21.73
CA ARG A 41 9.32 8.87 -21.14
C ARG A 41 10.60 9.69 -21.08
N ASP A 42 10.48 11.00 -20.84
CA ASP A 42 11.63 11.85 -20.55
C ASP A 42 12.23 11.52 -19.17
N ASP A 43 13.50 11.88 -18.93
CA ASP A 43 14.09 11.87 -17.58
C ASP A 43 13.45 12.96 -16.74
N CYS A 44 13.15 12.66 -15.47
CA CYS A 44 12.57 13.66 -14.56
C CYS A 44 13.61 14.72 -14.17
N ASP A 45 13.23 16.00 -14.23
CA ASP A 45 14.08 17.11 -13.78
C ASP A 45 14.38 17.06 -12.27
N ALA A 46 13.46 16.48 -11.49
CA ALA A 46 13.52 16.41 -10.03
C ALA A 46 13.93 15.02 -9.53
N TYR A 47 15.08 14.52 -9.98
CA TYR A 47 15.66 13.28 -9.44
C TYR A 47 16.46 13.53 -8.18
N ASP A 48 16.19 12.78 -7.08
CA ASP A 48 16.95 12.82 -5.82
C ASP A 48 17.35 11.40 -5.38
N PRO A 49 18.64 11.02 -5.40
CA PRO A 49 19.09 9.70 -4.96
C PRO A 49 18.84 9.42 -3.47
N LEU A 50 18.56 10.45 -2.66
CA LEU A 50 18.15 10.32 -1.26
C LEU A 50 16.63 10.23 -1.10
N ARG A 51 15.89 10.13 -2.20
CA ARG A 51 14.44 9.93 -2.29
C ARG A 51 13.62 11.09 -1.76
N GLN A 52 12.47 11.29 -2.34
CA GLN A 52 11.48 12.28 -1.98
C GLN A 52 10.17 11.58 -1.60
N PRO A 53 9.34 12.16 -0.72
CA PRO A 53 8.03 11.60 -0.42
C PRO A 53 7.04 12.00 -1.50
N PHE A 54 6.40 11.03 -2.14
CA PHE A 54 5.31 11.23 -3.09
C PHE A 54 4.01 10.77 -2.44
N PHE A 55 2.98 11.61 -2.47
CA PHE A 55 1.68 11.39 -1.85
C PHE A 55 0.65 11.00 -2.89
N GLY A 56 -0.05 9.90 -2.65
CA GLY A 56 -1.04 9.40 -3.58
C GLY A 56 -2.16 8.61 -2.96
N ASP A 57 -3.07 8.13 -3.82
CA ASP A 57 -4.22 7.33 -3.47
C ASP A 57 -4.28 6.10 -4.39
N LEU A 58 -4.32 4.91 -3.81
CA LEU A 58 -4.28 3.64 -4.53
C LEU A 58 -5.60 2.86 -4.45
N HIS A 59 -6.69 3.51 -3.98
CA HIS A 59 -7.97 2.87 -3.76
C HIS A 59 -9.12 3.83 -4.05
N VAL A 60 -9.63 3.78 -5.28
CA VAL A 60 -10.58 4.75 -5.81
C VAL A 60 -11.59 4.06 -6.72
N HIS A 61 -12.88 4.31 -6.46
CA HIS A 61 -14.00 3.77 -7.24
C HIS A 61 -14.67 4.84 -8.08
N THR A 62 -15.08 4.44 -9.28
CA THR A 62 -15.82 5.28 -10.23
C THR A 62 -17.17 4.66 -10.53
N ARG A 63 -17.90 5.21 -11.51
CA ARG A 63 -19.20 4.66 -11.93
C ARG A 63 -19.16 3.17 -12.34
N TYR A 64 -18.00 2.59 -12.55
CA TYR A 64 -17.84 1.20 -12.95
C TYR A 64 -17.88 0.21 -11.78
N SER A 65 -17.62 0.66 -10.56
CA SER A 65 -17.82 -0.15 -9.36
C SER A 65 -19.31 -0.27 -9.05
N ALA A 66 -19.77 -1.48 -8.70
CA ALA A 66 -21.18 -1.75 -8.45
C ALA A 66 -21.75 -0.88 -7.31
N ASP A 67 -21.01 -0.71 -6.24
CA ASP A 67 -21.39 0.08 -5.07
C ASP A 67 -21.32 1.60 -5.33
N ALA A 68 -20.31 2.10 -6.03
CA ALA A 68 -20.28 3.50 -6.45
C ALA A 68 -21.47 3.84 -7.39
N ALA A 69 -21.82 2.92 -8.28
CA ALA A 69 -23.03 3.05 -9.11
C ALA A 69 -24.32 3.07 -8.27
N ILE A 70 -24.38 2.24 -7.21
CA ILE A 70 -25.47 2.24 -6.23
C ILE A 70 -25.60 3.61 -5.55
N TYR A 71 -24.48 4.24 -5.23
CA TYR A 71 -24.42 5.59 -4.62
C TYR A 71 -24.66 6.71 -5.64
N GLY A 72 -25.01 6.40 -6.88
CA GLY A 72 -25.33 7.39 -7.91
C GLY A 72 -24.13 8.07 -8.56
N THR A 73 -22.93 7.59 -8.33
CA THR A 73 -21.70 8.13 -8.95
C THR A 73 -21.74 7.99 -10.46
N LYS A 74 -21.48 9.10 -11.17
CA LYS A 74 -21.47 9.18 -12.64
C LYS A 74 -20.08 9.40 -13.22
N ALA A 75 -19.13 9.83 -12.38
CA ALA A 75 -17.78 10.15 -12.80
C ALA A 75 -17.04 8.89 -13.26
N GLU A 76 -16.22 9.06 -14.29
CA GLU A 76 -15.44 8.01 -14.94
C GLU A 76 -13.98 8.03 -14.48
N PRO A 77 -13.15 7.01 -14.81
CA PRO A 77 -11.74 6.98 -14.44
C PRO A 77 -10.95 8.23 -14.86
N ARG A 78 -11.28 8.84 -16.01
CA ARG A 78 -10.65 10.09 -16.45
C ARG A 78 -10.95 11.25 -15.51
N ASP A 79 -12.18 11.35 -15.03
CA ASP A 79 -12.59 12.40 -14.08
C ASP A 79 -11.82 12.27 -12.77
N ALA A 80 -11.62 11.02 -12.29
CA ALA A 80 -10.85 10.74 -11.09
C ALA A 80 -9.39 11.16 -11.23
N TYR A 81 -8.73 10.83 -12.34
CA TYR A 81 -7.35 11.28 -12.57
C TYR A 81 -7.25 12.78 -12.78
N ASP A 82 -8.23 13.43 -13.41
CA ASP A 82 -8.27 14.89 -13.54
C ASP A 82 -8.43 15.56 -12.17
N PHE A 83 -9.29 15.02 -11.29
CA PHE A 83 -9.43 15.46 -9.92
C PHE A 83 -8.12 15.32 -9.13
N ALA A 84 -7.45 14.17 -9.20
CA ALA A 84 -6.16 13.93 -8.56
C ALA A 84 -5.10 14.98 -8.94
N ARG A 85 -5.12 15.44 -10.19
CA ARG A 85 -4.24 16.50 -10.71
C ARG A 85 -4.70 17.92 -10.36
N GLY A 86 -5.78 18.06 -9.57
CA GLY A 86 -6.35 19.34 -9.13
C GLY A 86 -7.41 19.91 -10.07
N GLY A 87 -8.02 19.08 -10.91
CA GLY A 87 -9.24 19.40 -11.65
C GLY A 87 -10.46 19.52 -10.73
N GLU A 88 -11.56 19.99 -11.29
CA GLU A 88 -12.85 20.04 -10.60
C GLU A 88 -13.69 18.82 -10.98
N ILE A 89 -14.35 18.20 -10.00
CA ILE A 89 -15.35 17.15 -10.19
C ILE A 89 -16.70 17.63 -9.63
N LEU A 90 -17.78 17.09 -10.19
CA LEU A 90 -19.12 17.34 -9.68
C LEU A 90 -19.65 16.08 -8.99
N PHE A 91 -19.85 16.15 -7.68
CA PHE A 91 -20.47 15.06 -6.92
C PHE A 91 -21.99 15.02 -7.15
N ALA A 92 -22.53 13.83 -7.02
CA ALA A 92 -23.97 13.62 -7.04
C ALA A 92 -24.65 14.33 -5.86
N ASP A 93 -25.75 15.02 -6.14
CA ASP A 93 -26.66 15.56 -5.13
C ASP A 93 -27.72 14.50 -4.74
N VAL A 94 -28.63 14.84 -3.83
CA VAL A 94 -29.71 13.95 -3.37
C VAL A 94 -30.58 13.39 -4.51
N ASP A 95 -30.71 14.11 -5.61
CA ASP A 95 -31.39 13.67 -6.84
C ASP A 95 -30.45 13.02 -7.85
N GLU A 96 -29.25 12.68 -7.44
CA GLU A 96 -28.15 12.09 -8.24
C GLU A 96 -27.68 12.96 -9.43
N GLN A 97 -28.05 14.23 -9.45
CA GLN A 97 -27.49 15.14 -10.44
C GLN A 97 -26.10 15.59 -10.00
N PRO A 98 -25.12 15.62 -10.90
CA PRO A 98 -23.76 16.06 -10.57
C PRO A 98 -23.71 17.59 -10.45
N THR A 99 -24.05 18.10 -9.27
CA THR A 99 -24.19 19.55 -9.02
C THR A 99 -23.29 20.09 -7.93
N ARG A 100 -22.69 19.24 -7.07
CA ARG A 100 -21.83 19.67 -5.97
C ARG A 100 -20.36 19.70 -6.40
N PRO A 101 -19.75 20.89 -6.64
CA PRO A 101 -18.37 20.98 -7.10
C PRO A 101 -17.39 20.65 -5.98
N ALA A 102 -16.37 19.86 -6.29
CA ALA A 102 -15.26 19.57 -5.40
C ALA A 102 -13.93 19.71 -6.13
N ARG A 103 -12.88 20.05 -5.40
CA ARG A 103 -11.52 20.21 -5.90
C ARG A 103 -10.52 20.04 -4.77
N LEU A 104 -9.38 19.37 -5.04
CA LEU A 104 -8.29 19.30 -4.08
C LEU A 104 -7.60 20.66 -3.88
N ASP A 105 -7.28 21.01 -2.66
CA ASP A 105 -6.43 22.17 -2.34
C ASP A 105 -5.00 21.99 -2.88
N ARG A 106 -4.54 20.74 -2.91
CA ARG A 106 -3.21 20.35 -3.43
C ARG A 106 -3.35 19.07 -4.27
N PRO A 107 -2.89 19.07 -5.54
CA PRO A 107 -2.85 17.85 -6.34
C PRO A 107 -2.11 16.71 -5.64
N LEU A 108 -2.44 15.48 -6.01
CA LEU A 108 -1.66 14.30 -5.66
C LEU A 108 -0.44 14.16 -6.59
N ASP A 109 0.57 13.42 -6.13
CA ASP A 109 1.72 13.05 -6.95
C ASP A 109 1.42 11.80 -7.78
N PHE A 110 0.65 10.85 -7.23
CA PHE A 110 0.22 9.66 -7.95
C PHE A 110 -1.19 9.21 -7.54
N ALA A 111 -1.83 8.41 -8.41
CA ALA A 111 -3.09 7.74 -8.08
C ALA A 111 -3.29 6.46 -8.91
N ALA A 112 -4.16 5.57 -8.40
CA ALA A 112 -4.71 4.45 -9.14
C ALA A 112 -6.23 4.41 -8.98
N VAL A 113 -6.96 4.32 -10.09
CA VAL A 113 -8.37 3.93 -10.07
C VAL A 113 -8.43 2.41 -9.99
N THR A 114 -9.17 1.90 -9.01
CA THR A 114 -9.24 0.48 -8.68
C THR A 114 -10.69 0.00 -8.58
N ASP A 115 -11.48 0.27 -9.61
CA ASP A 115 -12.85 -0.23 -9.64
C ASP A 115 -12.91 -1.74 -9.39
N HIS A 116 -13.99 -2.20 -8.73
CA HIS A 116 -14.22 -3.61 -8.47
C HIS A 116 -14.24 -4.41 -9.77
N ALA A 117 -13.44 -5.48 -9.85
CA ALA A 117 -13.51 -6.42 -10.97
C ALA A 117 -14.85 -7.16 -11.00
N GLU A 118 -15.46 -7.35 -9.82
CA GLU A 118 -16.75 -7.97 -9.64
C GLU A 118 -17.86 -7.12 -10.26
N PHE A 119 -18.61 -7.72 -11.20
CA PHE A 119 -19.75 -7.10 -11.90
C PHE A 119 -19.44 -5.86 -12.75
N ILE A 120 -18.20 -5.59 -13.08
CA ILE A 120 -17.81 -4.40 -13.85
C ILE A 120 -18.50 -4.35 -15.22
N GLY A 121 -18.69 -5.48 -15.91
CA GLY A 121 -19.42 -5.59 -17.16
C GLY A 121 -20.91 -5.45 -17.00
N GLU A 122 -21.47 -6.03 -15.95
CA GLU A 122 -22.89 -5.95 -15.59
C GLU A 122 -23.30 -4.52 -15.28
N VAL A 123 -22.47 -3.78 -14.55
CA VAL A 123 -22.71 -2.35 -14.27
C VAL A 123 -22.73 -1.56 -15.57
N ASP A 124 -21.76 -1.78 -16.47
CA ASP A 124 -21.72 -1.08 -17.76
C ASP A 124 -22.99 -1.36 -18.60
N VAL A 125 -23.35 -2.62 -18.78
CA VAL A 125 -24.55 -2.94 -19.59
C VAL A 125 -25.86 -2.46 -18.95
N CYS A 126 -25.93 -2.33 -17.62
CA CYS A 126 -27.09 -1.80 -16.92
C CYS A 126 -27.19 -0.28 -16.94
N THR A 127 -26.07 0.43 -17.03
CA THR A 127 -26.03 1.90 -16.94
C THR A 127 -25.98 2.58 -18.31
N ARG A 128 -25.62 1.87 -19.35
CA ARG A 128 -25.54 2.36 -20.72
C ARG A 128 -26.91 2.43 -21.38
N ALA A 129 -27.33 3.63 -21.81
CA ALA A 129 -28.67 3.92 -22.31
C ALA A 129 -29.04 3.19 -23.61
N ASP A 130 -28.06 2.76 -24.41
CA ASP A 130 -28.28 1.98 -25.64
C ASP A 130 -28.34 0.47 -25.41
N SER A 131 -28.17 0.02 -24.17
CA SER A 131 -28.18 -1.40 -23.81
C SER A 131 -29.57 -1.99 -23.94
N PRO A 132 -29.74 -3.19 -24.56
CA PRO A 132 -31.00 -3.88 -24.61
C PRO A 132 -31.62 -4.24 -23.26
N VAL A 133 -30.81 -4.28 -22.19
CA VAL A 133 -31.27 -4.58 -20.83
C VAL A 133 -31.48 -3.33 -19.99
N TYR A 134 -31.28 -2.14 -20.56
CA TYR A 134 -31.40 -0.87 -19.83
C TYR A 134 -32.70 -0.75 -19.04
N ASP A 135 -33.84 -1.18 -19.64
CA ASP A 135 -35.18 -1.05 -19.05
C ASP A 135 -35.64 -2.28 -18.25
N ILE A 136 -34.80 -3.31 -18.06
CA ILE A 136 -35.17 -4.41 -17.17
C ILE A 136 -35.18 -3.97 -15.71
N ASN A 137 -36.04 -4.61 -14.89
CA ASN A 137 -36.25 -4.21 -13.51
C ASN A 137 -34.95 -4.14 -12.67
N MET A 138 -34.05 -5.11 -12.87
CA MET A 138 -32.76 -5.18 -12.14
C MET A 138 -31.86 -3.97 -12.46
N CYS A 139 -31.76 -3.57 -13.73
CA CYS A 139 -31.01 -2.39 -14.16
C CYS A 139 -31.73 -1.08 -13.80
N GLN A 140 -33.05 -1.07 -13.78
CA GLN A 140 -33.83 0.08 -13.30
C GLN A 140 -33.62 0.32 -11.81
N ILE A 141 -33.59 -0.74 -10.99
CA ILE A 141 -33.29 -0.63 -9.56
C ILE A 141 -31.91 0.01 -9.34
N LEU A 142 -30.89 -0.44 -10.06
CA LEU A 142 -29.54 0.15 -9.96
C LEU A 142 -29.51 1.66 -10.25
N ARG A 143 -30.40 2.15 -11.12
CA ARG A 143 -30.36 3.53 -11.62
C ARG A 143 -31.41 4.48 -11.04
N GLN A 144 -32.55 3.96 -10.53
CA GLN A 144 -33.76 4.76 -10.30
C GLN A 144 -34.42 4.54 -8.92
N ALA A 145 -34.02 3.51 -8.16
CA ALA A 145 -34.57 3.31 -6.83
C ALA A 145 -34.05 4.39 -5.86
N GLU A 146 -34.84 4.68 -4.81
CA GLU A 146 -34.35 5.50 -3.71
C GLU A 146 -33.05 4.90 -3.13
N PRO A 147 -32.08 5.70 -2.69
CA PRO A 147 -30.73 5.21 -2.34
C PRO A 147 -30.74 4.01 -1.41
N LEU A 148 -31.53 4.02 -0.35
CA LEU A 148 -31.61 2.94 0.64
C LEU A 148 -32.25 1.66 0.06
N GLU A 149 -33.32 1.80 -0.75
CA GLU A 149 -33.97 0.66 -1.42
C GLU A 149 -33.05 0.06 -2.49
N ARG A 150 -32.32 0.90 -3.21
CA ARG A 150 -31.34 0.51 -4.21
C ARG A 150 -30.21 -0.28 -3.59
N GLN A 151 -29.61 0.25 -2.53
CA GLN A 151 -28.56 -0.42 -1.79
C GLN A 151 -29.00 -1.81 -1.31
N PHE A 152 -30.16 -1.90 -0.65
CA PHE A 152 -30.68 -3.16 -0.15
C PHE A 152 -31.00 -4.15 -1.28
N ALA A 153 -31.72 -3.71 -2.32
CA ALA A 153 -32.12 -4.57 -3.42
C ALA A 153 -30.92 -5.05 -4.26
N THR A 154 -29.92 -4.18 -4.47
CA THR A 154 -28.72 -4.55 -5.23
C THR A 154 -27.83 -5.47 -4.41
N ILE A 155 -27.62 -5.20 -3.13
CA ILE A 155 -26.87 -6.09 -2.23
C ILE A 155 -27.51 -7.49 -2.23
N VAL A 156 -28.83 -7.58 -2.10
CA VAL A 156 -29.55 -8.87 -2.06
C VAL A 156 -29.54 -9.59 -3.41
N GLN A 157 -29.59 -8.87 -4.52
CA GLN A 157 -29.72 -9.47 -5.86
C GLN A 157 -28.38 -9.71 -6.56
N TRP A 158 -27.36 -8.91 -6.26
CA TRP A 158 -26.07 -8.94 -6.94
C TRP A 158 -24.96 -9.44 -6.01
N LEU A 159 -24.76 -8.76 -4.88
CA LEU A 159 -23.61 -9.00 -4.00
C LEU A 159 -23.84 -10.21 -3.08
N PHE A 160 -25.06 -10.42 -2.60
CA PHE A 160 -25.36 -11.55 -1.70
C PHE A 160 -25.18 -12.92 -2.38
N PRO A 161 -25.61 -13.13 -3.65
CA PRO A 161 -25.29 -14.36 -4.36
C PRO A 161 -23.77 -14.56 -4.58
N ALA A 162 -23.02 -13.48 -4.77
CA ALA A 162 -21.57 -13.53 -4.93
C ALA A 162 -20.82 -13.83 -3.62
N GLY A 163 -21.43 -13.53 -2.47
CA GLY A 163 -20.88 -13.81 -1.15
C GLY A 163 -21.08 -15.26 -0.65
N ILE A 164 -21.80 -16.08 -1.38
CA ILE A 164 -21.97 -17.51 -1.09
C ILE A 164 -20.79 -18.29 -1.70
N ASP A 165 -20.42 -19.42 -1.10
CA ASP A 165 -19.25 -20.24 -1.48
C ASP A 165 -19.15 -20.63 -2.99
N HIS A 166 -20.24 -20.42 -3.73
CA HIS A 166 -20.32 -20.66 -5.18
C HIS A 166 -21.15 -19.54 -5.81
N PRO A 167 -20.52 -18.39 -6.17
CA PRO A 167 -21.22 -17.32 -6.85
C PRO A 167 -21.82 -17.85 -8.17
N PRO A 168 -22.99 -17.36 -8.59
CA PRO A 168 -23.51 -17.68 -9.91
C PRO A 168 -22.51 -17.20 -10.98
N PRO A 169 -22.28 -17.96 -12.05
CA PRO A 169 -21.28 -17.62 -13.07
C PRO A 169 -21.55 -16.31 -13.80
N SER A 170 -22.79 -15.81 -13.78
CA SER A 170 -23.18 -14.48 -14.26
C SER A 170 -24.60 -14.16 -13.82
N LEU A 171 -24.97 -12.88 -13.85
CA LEU A 171 -26.36 -12.46 -13.62
C LEU A 171 -27.24 -12.91 -14.80
N ARG A 172 -28.52 -13.21 -14.52
CA ARG A 172 -29.42 -13.79 -15.52
C ARG A 172 -29.57 -12.98 -16.81
N PHE A 173 -29.45 -11.66 -16.74
CA PHE A 173 -29.57 -10.82 -17.94
C PHE A 173 -28.34 -10.95 -18.86
N CYS A 174 -27.18 -11.33 -18.35
CA CYS A 174 -26.00 -11.59 -19.17
C CYS A 174 -26.15 -12.80 -20.10
N THR A 175 -27.16 -13.68 -19.83
CA THR A 175 -27.50 -14.80 -20.71
C THR A 175 -28.58 -14.47 -21.76
N MET A 176 -29.09 -13.23 -21.81
CA MET A 176 -30.08 -12.78 -22.77
C MET A 176 -29.44 -12.59 -24.16
N PRO A 177 -30.19 -12.88 -25.25
CA PRO A 177 -29.66 -12.68 -26.60
C PRO A 177 -29.21 -11.24 -26.86
N GLY A 178 -27.97 -11.08 -27.34
CA GLY A 178 -27.37 -9.77 -27.63
C GLY A 178 -26.72 -9.08 -26.45
N ILE A 179 -26.67 -9.71 -25.27
CA ILE A 179 -25.92 -9.26 -24.09
C ILE A 179 -24.69 -10.13 -23.92
N ASP A 180 -23.56 -9.48 -23.68
CA ASP A 180 -22.28 -10.11 -23.40
C ASP A 180 -21.59 -9.29 -22.30
N CYS A 181 -21.80 -9.67 -21.03
CA CYS A 181 -21.21 -8.98 -19.88
C CYS A 181 -19.68 -9.19 -19.82
N ASP A 182 -19.18 -10.32 -20.31
CA ASP A 182 -17.74 -10.59 -20.31
C ASP A 182 -17.03 -9.65 -21.30
N ALA A 183 -17.62 -9.47 -22.52
CA ALA A 183 -17.09 -8.49 -23.47
C ALA A 183 -17.20 -7.05 -22.96
N ALA A 184 -18.26 -6.72 -22.23
CA ALA A 184 -18.38 -5.42 -21.57
C ALA A 184 -17.31 -5.22 -20.48
N ALA A 185 -17.06 -6.24 -19.65
CA ALA A 185 -16.00 -6.21 -18.64
C ALA A 185 -14.62 -5.97 -19.26
N VAL A 186 -14.30 -6.65 -20.37
CA VAL A 186 -13.05 -6.41 -21.13
C VAL A 186 -13.01 -4.97 -21.65
N SER A 187 -14.11 -4.45 -22.16
CA SER A 187 -14.17 -3.07 -22.68
C SER A 187 -13.93 -2.03 -21.58
N VAL A 188 -14.56 -2.21 -20.40
CA VAL A 188 -14.34 -1.32 -19.25
C VAL A 188 -12.89 -1.42 -18.74
N TRP A 189 -12.33 -2.63 -18.67
CA TRP A 189 -10.94 -2.82 -18.30
C TRP A 189 -9.98 -2.08 -19.24
N GLN A 190 -10.23 -2.09 -20.54
CA GLN A 190 -9.47 -1.32 -21.54
C GLN A 190 -9.64 0.19 -21.35
N GLU A 191 -10.84 0.64 -20.98
CA GLU A 191 -11.12 2.05 -20.68
C GLU A 191 -10.34 2.54 -19.45
N MET A 192 -10.30 1.74 -18.37
CA MET A 192 -9.52 2.05 -17.18
C MET A 192 -8.02 2.15 -17.49
N GLN A 193 -7.49 1.22 -18.31
CA GLN A 193 -6.11 1.28 -18.80
C GLN A 193 -5.86 2.56 -19.58
N ALA A 194 -6.74 2.88 -20.55
CA ALA A 194 -6.59 4.08 -21.39
C ALA A 194 -6.62 5.36 -20.54
N ALA A 195 -7.51 5.45 -19.57
CA ALA A 195 -7.58 6.59 -18.65
C ALA A 195 -6.29 6.79 -17.85
N ALA A 196 -5.71 5.69 -17.33
CA ALA A 196 -4.43 5.74 -16.63
C ALA A 196 -3.28 6.16 -17.57
N GLU A 197 -3.22 5.61 -18.80
CA GLU A 197 -2.19 5.94 -19.77
C GLU A 197 -2.24 7.42 -20.22
N GLU A 198 -3.44 7.98 -20.39
CA GLU A 198 -3.66 9.37 -20.74
C GLU A 198 -3.29 10.34 -19.61
N ALA A 199 -3.48 9.93 -18.36
CA ALA A 199 -3.20 10.75 -17.19
C ALA A 199 -1.72 10.80 -16.82
N TYR A 200 -0.92 9.81 -17.21
CA TYR A 200 0.49 9.70 -16.85
C TYR A 200 1.34 10.81 -17.50
N ASP A 201 2.00 11.63 -16.68
CA ASP A 201 2.91 12.69 -17.16
C ASP A 201 4.28 12.10 -17.50
N ARG A 202 4.49 11.83 -18.81
CA ARG A 202 5.74 11.30 -19.36
C ARG A 202 6.77 12.39 -19.71
N THR A 203 6.47 13.65 -19.43
CA THR A 203 7.40 14.76 -19.66
C THR A 203 8.44 14.84 -18.54
N ALA A 204 9.54 15.56 -18.77
CA ALA A 204 10.57 15.81 -17.76
C ALA A 204 10.05 16.48 -16.48
N ALA A 205 8.86 17.05 -16.50
CA ALA A 205 8.24 17.64 -15.31
C ALA A 205 7.77 16.58 -14.29
N CYS A 206 7.42 15.36 -14.73
CA CYS A 206 7.00 14.21 -13.91
C CYS A 206 6.01 14.62 -12.79
N ARG A 207 4.99 15.41 -13.12
CA ARG A 207 4.13 16.01 -12.11
C ARG A 207 3.12 15.04 -11.53
N PHE A 208 2.75 14.01 -12.30
CA PHE A 208 1.73 13.07 -11.90
C PHE A 208 1.98 11.69 -12.48
N THR A 209 1.93 10.69 -11.61
CA THR A 209 2.01 9.27 -11.97
C THR A 209 0.68 8.58 -11.75
N SER A 210 0.06 8.07 -12.83
CA SER A 210 -1.12 7.23 -12.75
C SER A 210 -0.73 5.76 -12.88
N PHE A 211 -1.28 4.89 -12.03
CA PHE A 211 -1.13 3.45 -12.13
C PHE A 211 -2.39 2.81 -12.72
N ILE A 212 -2.21 1.76 -13.50
CA ILE A 212 -3.31 0.87 -13.88
C ILE A 212 -3.54 -0.07 -12.71
N GLY A 213 -4.81 -0.24 -12.31
CA GLY A 213 -5.17 -1.12 -11.22
C GLY A 213 -6.62 -1.53 -11.25
N TYR A 214 -6.99 -2.48 -10.40
CA TYR A 214 -8.37 -2.88 -10.13
C TYR A 214 -8.47 -3.48 -8.73
N GLU A 215 -9.66 -3.56 -8.19
CA GLU A 215 -9.92 -4.26 -6.94
C GLU A 215 -10.49 -5.66 -7.18
N HIS A 216 -9.89 -6.65 -6.57
CA HIS A 216 -10.42 -8.00 -6.41
C HIS A 216 -11.16 -8.08 -5.07
N THR A 217 -12.48 -8.31 -5.11
CA THR A 217 -13.41 -8.05 -4.00
C THR A 217 -14.17 -9.30 -3.54
N PRO A 218 -13.51 -10.39 -3.14
CA PRO A 218 -14.22 -11.52 -2.60
C PRO A 218 -14.83 -11.17 -1.23
N SER A 219 -16.15 -11.33 -1.13
CA SER A 219 -16.93 -11.03 0.08
C SER A 219 -17.65 -12.29 0.55
N ARG A 220 -17.03 -13.04 1.45
CA ARG A 220 -17.58 -14.29 1.96
C ARG A 220 -18.53 -14.06 3.12
N GLY A 221 -19.84 -14.06 2.83
CA GLY A 221 -20.88 -13.80 3.83
C GLY A 221 -20.81 -12.37 4.39
N GLY A 222 -20.46 -11.39 3.55
CA GLY A 222 -20.30 -9.99 3.95
C GLY A 222 -18.93 -9.66 4.58
N ARG A 223 -18.01 -10.63 4.65
CA ARG A 223 -16.66 -10.43 5.21
C ARG A 223 -15.70 -10.01 4.12
N HIS A 224 -15.01 -8.91 4.33
CA HIS A 224 -14.13 -8.31 3.35
C HIS A 224 -12.81 -9.08 3.25
N MET A 225 -12.53 -9.62 2.08
CA MET A 225 -11.24 -10.24 1.74
C MET A 225 -10.64 -9.56 0.51
N HIS A 226 -10.80 -8.26 0.43
CA HIS A 226 -10.56 -7.40 -0.73
C HIS A 226 -9.06 -7.10 -0.90
N ARG A 227 -8.64 -6.87 -2.16
CA ARG A 227 -7.26 -6.56 -2.54
C ARG A 227 -7.19 -5.69 -3.77
N ASN A 228 -6.44 -4.61 -3.70
CA ASN A 228 -6.08 -3.85 -4.90
C ASN A 228 -4.91 -4.51 -5.61
N VAL A 229 -5.01 -4.63 -6.93
CA VAL A 229 -3.94 -5.07 -7.83
C VAL A 229 -3.44 -3.86 -8.58
N ILE A 230 -2.16 -3.48 -8.37
CA ILE A 230 -1.53 -2.31 -8.99
C ILE A 230 -0.41 -2.79 -9.91
N PHE A 231 -0.47 -2.41 -11.18
CA PHE A 231 0.52 -2.78 -12.19
C PHE A 231 1.61 -1.73 -12.32
N ARG A 232 2.84 -2.20 -12.56
CA ARG A 232 4.02 -1.33 -12.73
C ARG A 232 3.94 -0.45 -13.97
N ASN A 233 3.45 -1.00 -15.09
CA ASN A 233 3.47 -0.37 -16.40
C ASN A 233 2.22 -0.75 -17.21
N HIS A 234 2.19 -0.43 -18.50
CA HIS A 234 1.07 -0.75 -19.40
C HIS A 234 0.94 -2.24 -19.77
N HIS A 235 1.89 -3.08 -19.39
CA HIS A 235 1.74 -4.53 -19.51
C HIS A 235 0.94 -5.04 -18.33
N VAL A 236 -0.29 -5.45 -18.59
CA VAL A 236 -1.27 -5.85 -17.58
C VAL A 236 -1.90 -7.19 -17.94
N THR A 237 -2.73 -7.72 -17.06
CA THR A 237 -3.55 -8.91 -17.33
C THR A 237 -4.60 -8.64 -18.42
N PRO A 238 -5.01 -9.65 -19.19
CA PRO A 238 -5.99 -9.48 -20.27
C PRO A 238 -7.39 -9.06 -19.77
N ILE A 239 -7.71 -9.37 -18.52
CA ILE A 239 -8.95 -8.97 -17.82
C ILE A 239 -8.60 -8.51 -16.40
N ALA A 240 -9.49 -7.76 -15.78
CA ALA A 240 -9.50 -7.59 -14.33
C ALA A 240 -10.07 -8.87 -13.71
N TYR A 241 -9.26 -9.61 -12.94
CA TYR A 241 -9.68 -10.91 -12.39
C TYR A 241 -10.55 -10.71 -11.15
N SER A 242 -11.81 -11.11 -11.24
CA SER A 242 -12.75 -11.13 -10.11
C SER A 242 -12.70 -12.46 -9.35
N GLN A 243 -13.48 -12.57 -8.28
CA GLN A 243 -13.64 -13.86 -7.60
C GLN A 243 -14.32 -14.92 -8.49
N LEU A 244 -15.07 -14.51 -9.54
CA LEU A 244 -15.75 -15.46 -10.44
C LEU A 244 -14.72 -16.33 -11.18
N GLU A 245 -13.62 -15.73 -11.65
CA GLU A 245 -12.56 -16.46 -12.34
C GLU A 245 -11.59 -17.16 -11.37
N THR A 246 -11.42 -16.64 -10.14
CA THR A 246 -10.35 -17.04 -9.22
C THR A 246 -10.80 -17.93 -8.08
N ALA A 247 -12.10 -18.00 -7.75
CA ALA A 247 -12.64 -18.72 -6.58
C ALA A 247 -12.26 -20.21 -6.52
N ALA A 248 -12.16 -20.88 -7.66
CA ALA A 248 -11.77 -22.30 -7.74
C ALA A 248 -10.36 -22.58 -7.21
N GLY A 249 -9.46 -21.58 -7.22
CA GLY A 249 -8.10 -21.64 -6.69
C GLY A 249 -7.98 -21.28 -5.21
N GLY A 250 -9.08 -20.91 -4.55
CA GLY A 250 -9.11 -20.40 -3.19
C GLY A 250 -8.88 -18.88 -3.12
N ILE A 251 -9.13 -18.29 -1.95
CA ILE A 251 -8.96 -16.86 -1.70
C ILE A 251 -7.84 -16.69 -0.64
N PRO A 252 -6.76 -15.95 -0.95
CA PRO A 252 -6.41 -15.24 -2.19
C PRO A 252 -5.61 -16.05 -3.21
N GLN A 253 -5.38 -17.34 -2.99
CA GLN A 253 -4.45 -18.17 -3.78
C GLN A 253 -4.83 -18.21 -5.28
N GLY A 254 -6.15 -18.15 -5.59
CA GLY A 254 -6.65 -18.09 -6.96
C GLY A 254 -6.21 -16.81 -7.67
N LEU A 255 -6.31 -15.65 -7.00
CA LEU A 255 -5.82 -14.39 -7.53
C LEU A 255 -4.30 -14.44 -7.75
N TRP A 256 -3.53 -14.92 -6.77
CA TRP A 256 -2.07 -15.04 -6.93
C TRP A 256 -1.71 -15.89 -8.15
N SER A 257 -2.42 -17.03 -8.34
CA SER A 257 -2.19 -17.90 -9.51
C SER A 257 -2.53 -17.22 -10.82
N ALA A 258 -3.60 -16.43 -10.88
CA ALA A 258 -3.98 -15.67 -12.07
C ALA A 258 -2.93 -14.60 -12.42
N ILE A 259 -2.46 -13.85 -11.42
CA ILE A 259 -1.40 -12.84 -11.62
C ILE A 259 -0.06 -13.50 -11.99
N GLU A 260 0.31 -14.61 -11.39
CA GLU A 260 1.50 -15.36 -11.79
C GLU A 260 1.43 -15.80 -13.25
N GLN A 261 0.35 -16.48 -13.63
CA GLN A 261 0.20 -17.06 -14.96
C GLN A 261 0.07 -15.99 -16.06
N HIS A 262 -0.69 -14.93 -15.83
CA HIS A 262 -1.11 -13.98 -16.87
C HIS A 262 -0.40 -12.62 -16.81
N CYS A 263 0.48 -12.42 -15.81
CA CYS A 263 1.32 -11.24 -15.67
C CYS A 263 2.79 -11.64 -15.49
N LEU A 264 3.17 -12.16 -14.33
CA LEU A 264 4.58 -12.33 -13.95
C LEU A 264 5.33 -13.35 -14.84
N ASP A 265 4.68 -14.47 -15.21
CA ASP A 265 5.24 -15.54 -16.04
C ASP A 265 4.85 -15.41 -17.52
N ALA A 266 4.10 -14.38 -17.89
CA ALA A 266 3.63 -14.18 -19.26
C ALA A 266 4.74 -13.76 -20.24
N GLY A 267 5.91 -13.35 -19.75
CA GLY A 267 7.04 -12.92 -20.57
C GLY A 267 6.82 -11.58 -21.31
N THR A 268 5.86 -10.78 -20.83
CA THR A 268 5.50 -9.47 -21.42
C THR A 268 6.17 -8.29 -20.74
N GLY A 269 6.88 -8.50 -19.63
CA GLY A 269 7.37 -7.43 -18.75
C GLY A 269 6.30 -6.91 -17.79
N CYS A 270 5.20 -7.64 -17.60
CA CYS A 270 4.17 -7.33 -16.62
C CYS A 270 4.66 -7.59 -15.20
N GLU A 271 4.49 -6.61 -14.32
CA GLU A 271 4.69 -6.74 -12.88
C GLU A 271 3.50 -6.14 -12.12
N ALA A 272 3.15 -6.73 -10.98
CA ALA A 272 2.08 -6.25 -10.13
C ALA A 272 2.41 -6.42 -8.65
N VAL A 273 1.85 -5.55 -7.82
CA VAL A 273 1.74 -5.71 -6.36
C VAL A 273 0.27 -5.84 -5.99
N ILE A 274 0.01 -6.64 -4.95
CA ILE A 274 -1.33 -6.89 -4.44
C ILE A 274 -1.39 -6.31 -3.03
N ILE A 275 -2.39 -5.49 -2.74
CA ILE A 275 -2.52 -4.74 -1.49
C ILE A 275 -3.81 -5.14 -0.79
N PRO A 276 -3.76 -6.04 0.21
CA PRO A 276 -4.92 -6.36 1.04
C PRO A 276 -5.35 -5.15 1.86
N HIS A 277 -6.67 -4.98 1.99
CA HIS A 277 -7.27 -3.90 2.77
C HIS A 277 -8.51 -4.38 3.53
N ASN A 278 -9.06 -3.52 4.40
CA ASN A 278 -10.20 -3.80 5.28
C ASN A 278 -10.08 -5.10 6.11
N PRO A 279 -8.92 -5.41 6.70
CA PRO A 279 -8.87 -6.56 7.59
C PRO A 279 -9.80 -6.40 8.80
N ASN A 280 -10.06 -5.14 9.25
CA ASN A 280 -11.00 -4.81 10.32
C ASN A 280 -12.44 -5.30 10.08
N LEU A 281 -12.81 -5.58 8.82
CA LEU A 281 -14.14 -6.05 8.38
C LEU A 281 -14.10 -7.50 7.85
N SER A 282 -13.05 -8.27 8.11
CA SER A 282 -12.82 -9.58 7.50
C SER A 282 -13.21 -10.77 8.38
N ASP A 283 -13.57 -10.57 9.65
CA ASP A 283 -13.77 -11.62 10.64
C ASP A 283 -12.56 -12.58 10.71
N GLY A 284 -11.34 -12.00 10.62
CA GLY A 284 -10.06 -12.72 10.67
C GLY A 284 -9.66 -13.43 9.38
N LEU A 285 -10.48 -13.38 8.33
CA LEU A 285 -10.24 -14.14 7.11
C LEU A 285 -9.20 -13.50 6.18
N GLN A 286 -8.94 -12.18 6.30
CA GLN A 286 -7.97 -11.49 5.45
C GLN A 286 -6.55 -11.98 5.69
N PHE A 287 -6.15 -12.17 6.95
CA PHE A 287 -4.81 -12.56 7.36
C PHE A 287 -4.79 -13.94 8.02
N PHE A 288 -5.28 -14.95 7.29
CA PHE A 288 -5.23 -16.34 7.76
C PHE A 288 -3.79 -16.90 7.78
N GLU A 289 -3.55 -17.88 8.64
CA GLU A 289 -2.25 -18.56 8.70
C GLU A 289 -1.99 -19.40 7.44
N PRO A 290 -0.78 -19.29 6.84
CA PRO A 290 -0.41 -20.12 5.71
C PRO A 290 -0.22 -21.58 6.14
N VAL A 291 -0.48 -22.50 5.21
CA VAL A 291 -0.35 -23.94 5.48
C VAL A 291 1.10 -24.39 5.58
N ASP A 292 2.04 -23.66 4.96
CA ASP A 292 3.47 -23.97 4.98
C ASP A 292 4.36 -22.75 4.64
N ALA A 293 5.66 -22.97 4.67
CA ALA A 293 6.66 -21.96 4.34
C ALA A 293 6.62 -21.49 2.88
N ALA A 294 6.15 -22.31 1.96
CA ALA A 294 6.07 -21.91 0.55
C ALA A 294 4.94 -20.93 0.32
N GLU A 295 3.78 -21.17 0.94
CA GLU A 295 2.65 -20.23 0.91
C GLU A 295 2.98 -18.93 1.66
N ALA A 296 3.69 -19.02 2.79
CA ALA A 296 4.14 -17.83 3.52
C ALA A 296 5.06 -16.94 2.67
N ARG A 297 6.02 -17.52 1.96
CA ARG A 297 6.90 -16.78 1.01
C ARG A 297 6.11 -16.22 -0.16
N ARG A 298 5.20 -17.01 -0.74
CA ARG A 298 4.36 -16.57 -1.86
C ARG A 298 3.55 -15.34 -1.49
N ARG A 299 2.93 -15.31 -0.30
CA ARG A 299 2.23 -14.13 0.22
C ARG A 299 3.16 -12.94 0.37
N GLN A 300 4.30 -13.10 1.03
CA GLN A 300 5.28 -12.04 1.23
C GLN A 300 5.73 -11.38 -0.08
N GLU A 301 5.85 -12.18 -1.16
CA GLU A 301 6.26 -11.70 -2.48
C GLU A 301 5.11 -11.00 -3.24
N ARG A 302 3.88 -11.51 -3.11
CA ARG A 302 2.71 -11.01 -3.84
C ARG A 302 2.03 -9.85 -3.13
N GLU A 303 2.01 -9.86 -1.79
CA GLU A 303 1.38 -8.86 -0.93
C GLU A 303 2.46 -8.13 -0.10
N PRO A 304 3.29 -7.27 -0.71
CA PRO A 304 4.36 -6.57 0.03
C PRO A 304 3.83 -5.45 0.91
N LEU A 305 2.64 -4.94 0.65
CA LEU A 305 2.00 -3.83 1.35
C LEU A 305 0.66 -4.28 1.95
N ALA A 306 0.20 -3.56 2.98
CA ALA A 306 -1.17 -3.63 3.49
C ALA A 306 -1.69 -2.21 3.71
N GLU A 307 -2.94 -1.99 3.35
CA GLU A 307 -3.65 -0.74 3.64
C GLU A 307 -4.16 -0.79 5.07
N ILE A 308 -3.72 0.17 5.89
CA ILE A 308 -4.02 0.19 7.33
C ILE A 308 -5.09 1.21 7.72
N PHE A 309 -5.49 2.07 6.79
CA PHE A 309 -6.48 3.11 7.02
C PHE A 309 -7.15 3.54 5.72
N GLN A 310 -8.46 3.71 5.75
CA GLN A 310 -9.29 4.21 4.66
C GLN A 310 -10.68 4.63 5.17
N ILE A 311 -11.63 4.99 4.29
CA ILE A 311 -12.97 5.48 4.65
C ILE A 311 -13.74 4.56 5.62
N LYS A 312 -13.52 3.24 5.56
CA LYS A 312 -14.13 2.23 6.44
C LYS A 312 -13.29 2.00 7.71
N GLY A 313 -12.49 2.98 8.13
CA GLY A 313 -11.81 3.07 9.42
C GLY A 313 -10.40 2.52 9.49
N GLY A 314 -9.88 2.54 10.73
CA GLY A 314 -8.53 2.14 11.07
C GLY A 314 -8.39 0.63 11.25
N SER A 315 -7.39 0.05 10.60
CA SER A 315 -7.01 -1.36 10.72
C SER A 315 -5.67 -1.56 11.44
N GLU A 316 -5.03 -0.49 11.94
CA GLU A 316 -3.77 -0.62 12.69
C GLU A 316 -3.96 -1.52 13.91
N CYS A 317 -4.81 -1.08 14.84
CA CYS A 317 -5.09 -1.71 16.12
C CYS A 317 -6.47 -1.26 16.62
N ARG A 318 -6.98 -1.90 17.69
CA ARG A 318 -8.30 -1.58 18.24
C ARG A 318 -8.26 -1.47 19.76
N PHE A 319 -8.91 -0.43 20.30
CA PHE A 319 -9.11 -0.21 21.73
C PHE A 319 -10.55 0.22 22.00
N ASP A 320 -11.22 -0.50 22.88
CA ASP A 320 -12.58 -0.19 23.32
C ASP A 320 -12.51 0.71 24.57
N ARG A 321 -12.91 1.96 24.42
CA ARG A 321 -12.90 2.94 25.51
C ARG A 321 -13.88 2.60 26.63
N LEU A 322 -15.01 1.94 26.33
CA LEU A 322 -15.98 1.52 27.35
C LEU A 322 -15.47 0.33 28.14
N ALA A 323 -14.88 -0.65 27.47
CA ALA A 323 -14.25 -1.79 28.13
C ALA A 323 -12.91 -1.44 28.80
N GLY A 324 -12.29 -0.31 28.44
CA GLY A 324 -10.99 0.15 28.94
C GLY A 324 -9.84 -0.78 28.57
N ARG A 325 -9.91 -1.46 27.41
CA ARG A 325 -8.89 -2.40 26.91
C ARG A 325 -8.95 -2.57 25.40
N GLY A 326 -7.85 -3.04 24.81
CA GLY A 326 -7.74 -3.29 23.39
C GLY A 326 -7.66 -4.77 23.02
N VAL A 327 -7.62 -5.05 21.72
CA VAL A 327 -7.38 -6.39 21.15
C VAL A 327 -5.88 -6.65 21.16
N GLY A 328 -5.40 -7.33 22.21
CA GLY A 328 -3.97 -7.63 22.39
C GLY A 328 -3.10 -6.39 22.63
N THR A 329 -3.69 -5.26 23.05
CA THR A 329 -2.98 -4.01 23.28
C THR A 329 -3.57 -3.24 24.47
N GLU A 330 -2.72 -2.46 25.14
CA GLU A 330 -3.09 -1.47 26.16
C GLU A 330 -3.04 -0.03 25.60
N ASP A 331 -2.81 0.13 24.31
CA ASP A 331 -2.61 1.40 23.64
C ASP A 331 -3.93 2.11 23.37
N GLU A 332 -4.31 3.08 24.20
CA GLU A 332 -5.54 3.86 24.04
C GLU A 332 -5.60 4.65 22.73
N ARG A 333 -4.45 4.91 22.07
CA ARG A 333 -4.40 5.57 20.75
C ARG A 333 -4.93 4.66 19.63
N CYS A 334 -5.18 3.37 19.93
CA CYS A 334 -5.87 2.43 19.04
C CYS A 334 -7.39 2.69 18.95
N ALA A 335 -7.95 3.57 19.78
CA ALA A 335 -9.32 4.07 19.65
C ALA A 335 -9.36 5.23 18.62
N PHE A 336 -9.03 4.95 17.37
CA PHE A 336 -8.96 5.94 16.29
C PHE A 336 -9.77 5.49 15.09
N GLU A 337 -10.77 6.27 14.71
CA GLU A 337 -11.63 6.06 13.53
C GLU A 337 -12.01 4.58 13.35
N GLN A 338 -12.60 3.99 14.39
CA GLN A 338 -13.00 2.59 14.40
C GLN A 338 -14.38 2.41 13.78
N VAL A 339 -14.51 1.47 12.85
CA VAL A 339 -15.78 1.07 12.23
C VAL A 339 -16.15 -0.33 12.73
N TYR A 340 -17.44 -0.58 12.91
CA TYR A 340 -17.99 -1.86 13.38
C TYR A 340 -18.46 -2.74 12.22
N GLU A 341 -18.13 -4.03 12.31
CA GLU A 341 -18.57 -5.04 11.34
C GLU A 341 -20.09 -5.19 11.24
N ALA A 342 -20.84 -4.95 12.33
CA ALA A 342 -22.29 -5.10 12.33
C ALA A 342 -23.03 -4.12 11.41
N ALA A 343 -22.42 -3.00 11.07
CA ALA A 343 -23.01 -2.06 10.12
C ALA A 343 -23.12 -2.63 8.70
N GLU A 344 -22.29 -3.62 8.36
CA GLU A 344 -22.20 -4.17 7.00
C GLU A 344 -23.00 -5.46 6.80
N VAL A 345 -23.34 -6.20 7.86
CA VAL A 345 -24.12 -7.43 7.78
C VAL A 345 -25.47 -7.28 8.52
N PRO A 346 -26.57 -7.02 7.80
CA PRO A 346 -27.88 -6.81 8.42
C PRO A 346 -28.27 -7.96 9.35
N GLY A 347 -28.52 -7.65 10.63
CA GLY A 347 -28.96 -8.61 11.65
C GLY A 347 -27.85 -9.36 12.39
N GLN A 348 -26.59 -9.07 12.12
CA GLN A 348 -25.47 -9.56 12.90
C GLN A 348 -25.13 -8.56 14.02
N ALA A 349 -24.98 -9.04 15.24
CA ALA A 349 -24.51 -8.17 16.34
C ALA A 349 -23.00 -7.90 16.18
N SER A 350 -22.56 -6.69 16.53
CA SER A 350 -21.13 -6.39 16.60
C SER A 350 -20.42 -7.32 17.58
N PRO A 351 -19.25 -7.87 17.23
CA PRO A 351 -18.48 -8.68 18.17
C PRO A 351 -18.05 -7.80 19.35
N THR A 352 -18.08 -8.38 20.54
CA THR A 352 -17.48 -7.74 21.71
C THR A 352 -15.97 -7.70 21.55
N ILE A 353 -15.28 -6.87 22.35
CA ILE A 353 -13.81 -6.78 22.29
C ILE A 353 -13.13 -8.15 22.52
N ASP A 354 -13.75 -9.07 23.26
CA ASP A 354 -13.24 -10.41 23.50
C ASP A 354 -13.46 -11.38 22.33
N GLU A 355 -14.45 -11.11 21.51
CA GLU A 355 -14.81 -11.91 20.34
C GLU A 355 -14.16 -11.40 19.06
N TYR A 356 -13.58 -10.18 19.10
CA TYR A 356 -12.98 -9.56 17.94
C TYR A 356 -11.69 -10.29 17.52
N PRO A 357 -11.60 -10.84 16.30
CA PRO A 357 -10.43 -11.59 15.88
C PRO A 357 -9.17 -10.73 15.83
N PRO A 358 -8.07 -11.09 16.51
CA PRO A 358 -6.82 -10.33 16.42
C PRO A 358 -6.29 -10.20 14.98
N SER A 359 -6.52 -11.20 14.12
CA SER A 359 -6.14 -11.19 12.70
C SER A 359 -6.93 -10.20 11.83
N ASN A 360 -7.94 -9.51 12.41
CA ASN A 360 -8.57 -8.34 11.80
C ASN A 360 -7.68 -7.08 11.85
N LEU A 361 -6.57 -7.12 12.55
CA LEU A 361 -5.75 -5.95 12.80
C LEU A 361 -4.33 -6.17 12.28
N VAL A 362 -3.82 -5.17 11.58
CA VAL A 362 -2.49 -5.26 10.94
C VAL A 362 -1.39 -5.41 11.98
N ARG A 363 -1.45 -4.67 13.12
CA ARG A 363 -0.46 -4.77 14.20
C ARG A 363 -0.38 -6.19 14.78
N ASN A 364 -1.53 -6.82 15.02
CA ASN A 364 -1.59 -8.20 15.49
C ASN A 364 -1.07 -9.18 14.43
N SER A 365 -1.44 -8.97 13.16
CA SER A 365 -1.03 -9.86 12.06
C SER A 365 0.47 -9.79 11.79
N ILE A 366 1.09 -8.60 11.80
CA ILE A 366 2.55 -8.50 11.63
C ILE A 366 3.31 -9.08 12.84
N ALA A 367 2.74 -8.99 14.04
CA ALA A 367 3.26 -9.65 15.24
C ALA A 367 3.20 -11.18 15.11
N GLU A 368 2.06 -11.71 14.65
CA GLU A 368 1.91 -13.12 14.32
C GLU A 368 2.88 -13.58 13.24
N GLY A 369 3.17 -12.70 12.25
CA GLY A 369 4.19 -12.94 11.24
C GLY A 369 5.58 -13.20 11.82
N LEU A 370 5.98 -12.52 12.90
CA LEU A 370 7.23 -12.83 13.61
C LEU A 370 7.23 -14.22 14.22
N ARG A 371 6.10 -14.63 14.84
CA ARG A 371 5.93 -15.96 15.44
C ARG A 371 5.98 -17.06 14.36
N LEU A 372 5.25 -16.85 13.26
CA LEU A 372 5.22 -17.79 12.14
C LEU A 372 6.60 -17.91 11.47
N GLU A 373 7.37 -16.83 11.39
CA GLU A 373 8.72 -16.89 10.87
C GLU A 373 9.63 -17.82 11.69
N ALA A 374 9.47 -17.83 13.01
CA ALA A 374 10.21 -18.77 13.88
C ALA A 374 9.84 -20.22 13.62
N VAL A 375 8.58 -20.50 13.27
CA VAL A 375 8.07 -21.86 13.08
C VAL A 375 8.24 -22.34 11.64
N LEU A 376 7.90 -21.49 10.66
CA LEU A 376 7.88 -21.82 9.24
C LEU A 376 9.18 -21.47 8.50
N GLY A 377 10.02 -20.58 9.06
CA GLY A 377 11.19 -20.03 8.39
C GLY A 377 10.84 -18.97 7.33
N ALA A 378 9.60 -18.47 7.32
CA ALA A 378 9.13 -17.41 6.44
C ALA A 378 8.04 -16.59 7.16
N ASN A 379 8.02 -15.28 6.92
CA ASN A 379 7.05 -14.35 7.49
C ASN A 379 6.00 -14.00 6.44
N PRO A 380 4.74 -14.48 6.56
CA PRO A 380 3.70 -14.21 5.57
C PRO A 380 3.17 -12.77 5.63
N PHE A 381 3.41 -12.05 6.73
CA PHE A 381 2.84 -10.74 7.01
C PHE A 381 3.92 -9.65 7.13
N ARG A 382 4.98 -9.77 6.33
CA ARG A 382 6.03 -8.74 6.26
C ARG A 382 5.57 -7.59 5.35
N PHE A 383 4.57 -6.86 5.82
CA PHE A 383 3.96 -5.76 5.09
C PHE A 383 4.70 -4.42 5.28
N GLY A 384 4.74 -3.60 4.23
CA GLY A 384 4.82 -2.16 4.35
C GLY A 384 3.42 -1.57 4.52
N PHE A 385 3.33 -0.33 5.00
CA PHE A 385 2.07 0.33 5.27
C PHE A 385 1.76 1.38 4.20
N VAL A 386 0.51 1.37 3.76
CA VAL A 386 -0.12 2.42 2.96
C VAL A 386 -1.51 2.74 3.54
N ALA A 387 -2.06 3.87 3.16
CA ALA A 387 -3.45 4.21 3.36
C ALA A 387 -4.00 4.79 2.06
N SER A 388 -5.31 4.83 1.93
CA SER A 388 -6.00 5.32 0.76
C SER A 388 -7.36 5.87 1.15
N THR A 389 -8.13 6.40 0.21
CA THR A 389 -9.48 6.87 0.52
C THR A 389 -10.52 5.75 0.48
N ASP A 390 -10.47 4.85 -0.48
CA ASP A 390 -11.57 3.94 -0.83
C ASP A 390 -12.84 4.74 -1.18
N THR A 391 -12.64 5.89 -1.82
CA THR A 391 -13.73 6.79 -2.18
C THR A 391 -14.60 6.20 -3.29
N HIS A 392 -15.92 6.34 -3.16
CA HIS A 392 -16.92 5.85 -4.12
C HIS A 392 -17.56 6.97 -4.94
N ASN A 393 -16.88 8.13 -5.04
CA ASN A 393 -17.32 9.28 -5.82
C ASN A 393 -16.26 9.81 -6.79
N ALA A 394 -15.26 8.97 -7.13
CA ALA A 394 -14.17 9.27 -8.07
C ALA A 394 -13.28 10.46 -7.64
N ALA A 395 -13.10 10.67 -6.32
CA ALA A 395 -12.35 11.80 -5.78
C ALA A 395 -11.11 11.36 -4.97
N PRO A 396 -10.05 10.81 -5.62
CA PRO A 396 -8.85 10.39 -4.95
C PRO A 396 -8.22 11.52 -4.12
N GLY A 397 -7.84 11.19 -2.88
CA GLY A 397 -7.18 12.13 -1.98
C GLY A 397 -8.06 13.23 -1.42
N ASN A 398 -9.39 13.12 -1.49
CA ASN A 398 -10.34 14.03 -0.84
C ASN A 398 -10.40 13.77 0.67
N THR A 399 -9.32 14.10 1.38
CA THR A 399 -9.10 13.73 2.78
C THR A 399 -9.15 14.90 3.77
N GLU A 400 -9.50 16.10 3.32
CA GLU A 400 -9.47 17.30 4.16
C GLU A 400 -10.70 17.37 5.09
N GLU A 401 -10.53 17.21 6.39
CA GLU A 401 -11.60 17.22 7.39
C GLU A 401 -12.51 18.47 7.30
N TYR A 402 -11.94 19.64 7.05
CA TYR A 402 -12.69 20.89 7.01
C TYR A 402 -13.56 21.07 5.75
N ASN A 403 -13.36 20.27 4.74
CA ASN A 403 -14.03 20.35 3.43
C ASN A 403 -14.39 18.96 2.87
N TYR A 404 -14.61 18.00 3.74
CA TYR A 404 -14.97 16.66 3.32
C TYR A 404 -16.43 16.59 2.85
N GLU A 405 -16.61 16.44 1.56
CA GLU A 405 -17.92 16.34 0.91
C GLU A 405 -18.51 14.92 0.94
N GLY A 406 -17.80 13.97 1.53
CA GLY A 406 -18.16 12.56 1.59
C GLY A 406 -17.45 11.70 0.55
N GLY A 407 -17.55 10.39 0.71
CA GLY A 407 -16.98 9.38 -0.18
C GLY A 407 -18.02 8.45 -0.81
N GLY A 408 -19.32 8.60 -0.49
CA GLY A 408 -20.42 7.72 -0.87
C GLY A 408 -21.46 8.37 -1.82
N GLY A 409 -21.03 9.19 -2.76
CA GLY A 409 -21.89 9.75 -3.82
C GLY A 409 -23.08 10.53 -3.28
N SER A 410 -24.31 10.21 -3.72
CA SER A 410 -25.55 10.90 -3.32
C SER A 410 -25.94 10.67 -1.86
N ASN A 411 -25.47 9.59 -1.23
CA ASN A 411 -25.72 9.33 0.19
C ASN A 411 -25.12 10.42 1.08
N ASP A 412 -24.03 11.05 0.65
CA ASP A 412 -23.35 12.10 1.41
C ASP A 412 -23.87 13.51 1.09
N ALA A 413 -24.87 13.61 0.21
CA ALA A 413 -25.45 14.91 -0.19
C ALA A 413 -26.43 15.47 0.85
N SER A 414 -26.92 14.64 1.78
CA SER A 414 -27.91 15.04 2.78
C SER A 414 -27.36 15.00 4.21
N PRO A 415 -28.03 15.67 5.18
CA PRO A 415 -27.67 15.57 6.58
C PRO A 415 -27.73 14.14 7.16
N GLU A 416 -28.48 13.23 6.52
CA GLU A 416 -28.59 11.84 6.94
C GLU A 416 -27.23 11.12 6.96
N ARG A 417 -26.21 11.65 6.28
CA ARG A 417 -24.82 11.17 6.43
C ARG A 417 -24.26 11.26 7.85
N LEU A 418 -24.92 11.99 8.74
CA LEU A 418 -24.58 12.06 10.17
C LEU A 418 -25.25 10.96 10.99
N ILE A 419 -26.18 10.18 10.42
CA ILE A 419 -26.87 9.12 11.12
C ILE A 419 -25.96 7.90 11.27
N ASP A 420 -26.22 7.11 12.29
CA ASP A 420 -25.52 5.90 12.69
C ASP A 420 -25.05 5.03 11.50
N GLY A 421 -23.82 4.54 11.55
CA GLY A 421 -23.16 3.77 10.49
C GLY A 421 -22.40 4.64 9.48
N THR A 422 -22.97 5.74 9.00
CA THR A 422 -22.28 6.69 8.12
C THR A 422 -21.40 7.67 8.92
N LEU A 423 -21.83 8.01 10.13
CA LEU A 423 -21.07 8.89 11.04
C LEU A 423 -19.71 8.29 11.44
N THR A 424 -19.58 6.97 11.43
CA THR A 424 -18.31 6.27 11.70
C THR A 424 -17.36 6.29 10.51
N SER A 425 -17.83 6.60 9.29
CA SER A 425 -16.97 6.81 8.13
C SER A 425 -16.10 8.06 8.31
N ASN A 426 -14.94 8.05 7.68
CA ASN A 426 -13.93 9.11 7.75
C ASN A 426 -13.45 9.49 6.35
N PRO A 427 -12.67 10.57 6.17
CA PRO A 427 -12.16 10.93 4.84
C PRO A 427 -11.17 9.94 4.21
N GLY A 428 -10.68 8.98 4.98
CA GLY A 428 -9.63 8.06 4.54
C GLY A 428 -8.24 8.67 4.65
N GLY A 429 -7.29 8.07 3.96
CA GLY A 429 -5.89 8.40 4.08
C GLY A 429 -5.14 8.48 2.76
N LEU A 430 -3.82 8.63 2.86
CA LEU A 430 -2.92 8.69 1.71
C LEU A 430 -1.79 7.67 1.83
N ALA A 431 -1.44 7.06 0.69
CA ALA A 431 -0.21 6.31 0.51
C ALA A 431 0.94 7.28 0.26
N VAL A 432 2.08 7.05 0.91
CA VAL A 432 3.29 7.82 0.63
C VAL A 432 4.43 6.89 0.28
N ALA A 433 5.07 7.15 -0.86
CA ALA A 433 6.21 6.39 -1.35
C ALA A 433 7.49 7.22 -1.29
N TRP A 434 8.57 6.65 -0.77
CA TRP A 434 9.91 7.22 -0.86
C TRP A 434 10.56 6.77 -2.16
N ALA A 435 10.61 7.64 -3.15
CA ALA A 435 11.16 7.34 -4.45
C ALA A 435 12.12 8.46 -4.93
N GLU A 436 12.99 8.11 -5.86
CA GLU A 436 14.01 9.01 -6.40
C GLU A 436 13.41 10.07 -7.31
N GLU A 437 12.30 9.73 -7.97
CA GLU A 437 11.54 10.61 -8.87
C GLU A 437 10.07 10.17 -8.92
N ASN A 438 9.18 11.01 -9.44
CA ASN A 438 7.77 10.68 -9.62
C ASN A 438 7.55 9.97 -10.96
N SER A 439 7.90 8.71 -11.03
CA SER A 439 7.62 7.84 -12.19
C SER A 439 7.07 6.49 -11.73
N ARG A 440 6.35 5.79 -12.62
CA ARG A 440 5.82 4.45 -12.32
C ARG A 440 6.92 3.52 -11.81
N ASP A 441 8.06 3.47 -12.50
CA ASP A 441 9.16 2.58 -12.12
C ASP A 441 9.70 2.90 -10.72
N ALA A 442 9.97 4.17 -10.41
CA ALA A 442 10.53 4.58 -9.13
C ALA A 442 9.54 4.39 -7.96
N VAL A 443 8.28 4.80 -8.15
CA VAL A 443 7.23 4.67 -7.13
C VAL A 443 6.86 3.20 -6.91
N PHE A 444 6.70 2.40 -7.97
CA PHE A 444 6.44 0.97 -7.86
C PHE A 444 7.58 0.21 -7.17
N SER A 445 8.81 0.61 -7.44
CA SER A 445 9.98 0.09 -6.76
C SER A 445 9.94 0.37 -5.25
N ALA A 446 9.50 1.57 -4.84
CA ALA A 446 9.27 1.87 -3.43
C ALA A 446 8.21 0.96 -2.81
N PHE A 447 7.13 0.61 -3.53
CA PHE A 447 6.13 -0.36 -3.09
C PHE A 447 6.75 -1.74 -2.85
N LYS A 448 7.53 -2.24 -3.79
CA LYS A 448 8.21 -3.54 -3.66
C LYS A 448 9.21 -3.56 -2.50
N ARG A 449 9.94 -2.47 -2.25
CA ARG A 449 10.85 -2.32 -1.11
C ARG A 449 10.13 -2.08 0.20
N ARG A 450 8.82 -1.77 0.17
CA ARG A 450 8.04 -1.34 1.35
C ARG A 450 8.54 -0.03 1.96
N GLU A 451 9.27 0.78 1.21
CA GLU A 451 9.72 2.09 1.66
C GLU A 451 8.60 3.10 1.49
N THR A 452 7.53 2.83 2.22
CA THR A 452 6.26 3.55 2.20
C THR A 452 5.85 3.90 3.62
N TYR A 453 4.94 4.84 3.74
CA TYR A 453 4.22 5.10 4.97
C TYR A 453 2.78 5.51 4.68
N ALA A 454 1.91 5.33 5.67
CA ALA A 454 0.50 5.70 5.61
C ALA A 454 0.28 7.02 6.34
N THR A 455 -0.70 7.81 5.89
CA THR A 455 -1.23 8.96 6.65
C THR A 455 -2.75 8.86 6.74
N SER A 456 -3.32 9.53 7.72
CA SER A 456 -4.79 9.63 7.85
C SER A 456 -5.38 10.82 7.07
N GLY A 457 -4.68 11.31 6.05
CA GLY A 457 -5.18 12.34 5.12
C GLY A 457 -4.29 13.56 4.99
N THR A 458 -3.62 13.97 6.04
CA THR A 458 -2.62 15.05 6.00
C THR A 458 -1.31 14.59 5.34
N ARG A 459 -0.42 15.54 5.02
CA ARG A 459 0.85 15.24 4.30
C ARG A 459 2.10 15.58 5.12
N PRO A 460 2.26 15.05 6.36
CA PRO A 460 3.49 15.19 7.10
C PRO A 460 4.61 14.35 6.45
N VAL A 461 5.85 14.80 6.58
CA VAL A 461 7.02 14.03 6.12
C VAL A 461 7.52 13.16 7.26
N LEU A 462 7.71 11.87 7.02
CA LEU A 462 8.19 10.91 8.00
C LEU A 462 9.30 10.02 7.42
N ARG A 463 10.49 10.05 8.02
CA ARG A 463 11.60 9.12 7.74
C ARG A 463 11.93 8.30 8.96
N PHE A 464 12.22 7.01 8.74
CA PHE A 464 12.59 6.10 9.79
C PHE A 464 13.69 5.14 9.33
N PHE A 465 14.76 5.04 10.13
CA PHE A 465 15.90 4.15 9.89
C PHE A 465 16.30 3.44 11.17
N ALA A 466 16.84 2.23 11.05
CA ALA A 466 17.45 1.50 12.15
C ALA A 466 18.82 0.96 11.73
N GLY A 467 19.83 1.06 12.61
CA GLY A 467 21.16 0.59 12.30
C GLY A 467 22.21 0.91 13.37
N GLU A 468 23.47 0.76 13.01
CA GLU A 468 24.61 1.14 13.84
C GLU A 468 25.24 2.43 13.27
N PHE A 469 24.76 3.57 13.73
CA PHE A 469 25.25 4.86 13.22
C PHE A 469 26.44 5.37 14.01
N ARG A 470 27.49 5.83 13.32
CA ARG A 470 28.59 6.56 13.96
C ARG A 470 28.27 8.05 13.95
N ASP A 471 28.23 8.65 15.15
CA ASP A 471 28.09 10.10 15.34
C ASP A 471 26.88 10.72 14.58
N LEU A 472 25.84 9.94 14.31
CA LEU A 472 24.60 10.45 13.74
C LEU A 472 23.84 11.24 14.82
N HIS A 473 23.55 12.49 14.56
CA HIS A 473 22.80 13.37 15.46
C HIS A 473 21.93 14.35 14.68
N CYS A 474 20.88 14.84 15.34
CA CYS A 474 19.91 15.78 14.83
C CYS A 474 20.55 17.10 14.48
N GLY A 475 21.09 17.53 13.64
CA GLY A 475 21.80 18.75 13.27
C GLY A 475 22.91 18.48 12.28
N ALA A 476 23.16 17.20 11.98
CA ALA A 476 24.07 16.82 10.91
C ALA A 476 23.44 17.20 9.56
N PRO A 477 24.11 17.99 8.72
CA PRO A 477 23.57 18.41 7.43
C PRO A 477 23.40 17.24 6.46
N ASP A 478 24.15 16.16 6.66
CA ASP A 478 24.15 14.91 5.91
C ASP A 478 23.40 13.77 6.64
N PHE A 479 22.46 14.12 7.53
CA PHE A 479 21.72 13.15 8.36
C PHE A 479 21.08 12.02 7.52
N VAL A 480 20.34 12.36 6.49
CA VAL A 480 19.61 11.38 5.67
C VAL A 480 20.58 10.50 4.89
N GLU A 481 21.60 11.07 4.30
CA GLU A 481 22.64 10.32 3.60
C GLU A 481 23.33 9.31 4.52
N ARG A 482 23.76 9.75 5.70
CA ARG A 482 24.40 8.88 6.71
C ARG A 482 23.44 7.83 7.26
N ALA A 483 22.15 8.14 7.38
CA ALA A 483 21.16 7.18 7.80
C ALA A 483 20.98 6.05 6.75
N TYR A 484 20.97 6.36 5.45
CA TYR A 484 20.98 5.35 4.39
C TYR A 484 22.30 4.55 4.33
N GLN A 485 23.44 5.20 4.60
CA GLN A 485 24.75 4.52 4.60
C GLN A 485 24.90 3.54 5.77
N GLY A 486 24.44 3.93 6.96
CA GLY A 486 24.65 3.19 8.22
C GLY A 486 23.50 2.33 8.68
N GLY A 487 22.33 2.43 8.04
CA GLY A 487 21.09 1.76 8.50
C GLY A 487 20.20 1.24 7.39
N THR A 488 19.16 0.60 7.84
CA THR A 488 18.06 0.08 7.05
C THR A 488 16.90 1.07 7.11
N PRO A 489 16.34 1.52 5.98
CA PRO A 489 15.14 2.36 5.97
C PRO A 489 13.89 1.58 6.35
N MET A 490 12.77 2.29 6.60
CA MET A 490 11.46 1.67 6.81
C MET A 490 11.13 0.67 5.70
N GLY A 491 10.40 -0.41 6.05
CA GLY A 491 10.09 -1.53 5.16
C GLY A 491 11.18 -2.56 5.02
N GLY A 492 12.41 -2.25 5.48
CA GLY A 492 13.57 -3.10 5.33
C GLY A 492 13.80 -4.08 6.49
N GLU A 493 14.82 -4.91 6.33
CA GLU A 493 15.25 -5.92 7.30
C GLU A 493 16.57 -5.50 7.95
N LEU A 494 16.61 -5.54 9.29
CA LEU A 494 17.82 -5.32 10.07
C LEU A 494 18.31 -6.68 10.62
N GLY A 495 19.48 -7.10 10.19
CA GLY A 495 20.14 -8.31 10.71
C GLY A 495 20.75 -8.09 12.10
N ALA A 496 21.42 -9.13 12.61
CA ALA A 496 22.05 -9.09 13.91
C ALA A 496 22.99 -7.89 14.07
N VAL A 497 22.82 -7.20 15.18
CA VAL A 497 23.72 -6.10 15.57
C VAL A 497 24.97 -6.62 16.32
N ARG A 498 26.07 -5.90 16.23
CA ARG A 498 27.31 -6.34 16.85
C ARG A 498 27.29 -6.19 18.38
N GLY A 499 27.52 -7.29 19.06
CA GLY A 499 27.55 -7.34 20.54
C GLY A 499 26.09 -7.24 21.10
N GLU A 500 26.00 -6.98 22.38
CA GLU A 500 24.72 -6.89 23.11
C GLU A 500 24.07 -5.50 23.07
N ARG A 501 24.47 -4.64 22.11
CA ARG A 501 23.96 -3.26 22.03
C ARG A 501 22.68 -3.20 21.20
N SER A 502 21.74 -2.37 21.64
CA SER A 502 20.58 -2.01 20.85
C SER A 502 20.98 -1.29 19.54
N PRO A 503 20.31 -1.55 18.43
CA PRO A 503 20.40 -0.69 17.27
C PRO A 503 19.96 0.73 17.64
N GLN A 504 20.44 1.70 16.88
CA GLN A 504 19.96 3.06 16.96
C GLN A 504 18.81 3.24 15.97
N PHE A 505 17.78 3.94 16.40
CA PHE A 505 16.62 4.34 15.60
C PHE A 505 16.75 5.83 15.29
N ALA A 506 16.88 6.15 13.99
CA ALA A 506 16.97 7.52 13.50
C ALA A 506 15.65 7.91 12.85
N ILE A 507 14.99 8.94 13.38
CA ILE A 507 13.66 9.38 12.99
C ILE A 507 13.69 10.87 12.67
N LEU A 508 13.13 11.24 11.51
CA LEU A 508 12.83 12.61 11.12
C LEU A 508 11.35 12.72 10.81
N ALA A 509 10.71 13.70 11.41
CA ALA A 509 9.32 14.04 11.09
C ALA A 509 9.19 15.56 10.94
N ALA A 510 8.46 16.00 9.93
CA ALA A 510 8.08 17.40 9.74
C ALA A 510 6.57 17.48 9.51
N LYS A 511 5.95 18.50 10.07
CA LYS A 511 4.51 18.73 9.89
C LYS A 511 4.18 18.96 8.41
N ASP A 512 2.94 18.70 8.05
CA ASP A 512 2.40 19.12 6.76
C ASP A 512 2.58 20.65 6.60
N PRO A 513 3.17 21.13 5.51
CA PRO A 513 3.25 22.55 5.25
C PRO A 513 1.87 23.17 5.01
N GLY A 514 0.87 22.38 4.57
CA GLY A 514 -0.43 22.87 4.16
C GLY A 514 -0.37 23.83 2.97
N THR A 515 -1.33 24.74 2.91
CA THR A 515 -1.37 25.86 1.95
C THR A 515 -1.25 27.19 2.68
N ALA A 516 -1.05 28.29 1.93
CA ALA A 516 -1.04 29.62 2.52
C ALA A 516 -2.39 29.99 3.22
N ALA A 517 -3.50 29.46 2.70
CA ALA A 517 -4.84 29.67 3.25
C ALA A 517 -5.15 28.71 4.43
N ARG A 518 -4.55 27.53 4.41
CA ARG A 518 -4.73 26.45 5.38
C ARG A 518 -3.37 25.87 5.76
N PRO A 519 -2.62 26.50 6.67
CA PRO A 519 -1.37 25.94 7.18
C PRO A 519 -1.62 24.60 7.89
N GLY A 520 -0.75 23.64 7.68
CA GLY A 520 -0.83 22.34 8.33
C GLY A 520 -0.70 22.41 9.85
N THR A 521 -1.30 21.45 10.52
CA THR A 521 -1.33 21.33 11.98
C THR A 521 0.06 20.96 12.53
N ASP A 522 0.42 21.51 13.70
CA ASP A 522 1.67 21.18 14.36
C ASP A 522 1.65 19.74 14.91
N LEU A 523 2.82 19.14 15.04
CA LEU A 523 2.99 17.81 15.58
C LEU A 523 2.86 17.81 17.12
N GLN A 524 2.17 16.81 17.67
CA GLN A 524 2.05 16.62 19.10
C GLN A 524 3.07 15.60 19.63
N SER A 525 3.13 14.41 19.04
CA SER A 525 4.02 13.39 19.54
C SER A 525 4.54 12.44 18.45
N LEU A 526 5.65 11.80 18.78
CA LEU A 526 6.34 10.80 17.97
C LEU A 526 6.53 9.55 18.82
N GLN A 527 5.95 8.44 18.39
CA GLN A 527 5.96 7.16 19.10
C GLN A 527 6.71 6.11 18.29
N LEU A 528 7.54 5.30 18.97
CA LEU A 528 8.14 4.10 18.40
C LEU A 528 7.38 2.89 18.95
N VAL A 529 6.68 2.20 18.09
CA VAL A 529 5.94 0.96 18.43
C VAL A 529 6.88 -0.22 18.19
N LYS A 530 7.09 -1.01 19.23
CA LYS A 530 7.87 -2.25 19.22
C LYS A 530 6.93 -3.43 19.39
N THR A 531 7.13 -4.48 18.60
CA THR A 531 6.56 -5.80 18.82
C THR A 531 7.66 -6.83 18.73
N TRP A 532 7.65 -7.83 19.64
CA TRP A 532 8.65 -8.89 19.64
C TRP A 532 8.07 -10.23 20.07
N VAL A 533 8.79 -11.29 19.77
CA VAL A 533 8.47 -12.66 20.20
C VAL A 533 9.55 -13.12 21.19
N ASP A 534 9.14 -13.56 22.35
CA ASP A 534 10.05 -14.08 23.37
C ASP A 534 10.49 -15.53 23.12
N ALA A 535 11.27 -16.09 24.03
CA ALA A 535 11.80 -17.44 23.93
C ALA A 535 10.70 -18.54 24.02
N ASP A 536 9.57 -18.22 24.63
CA ASP A 536 8.42 -19.12 24.78
C ASP A 536 7.48 -19.04 23.58
N GLY A 537 7.74 -18.12 22.64
CA GLY A 537 6.95 -17.88 21.43
C GLY A 537 5.76 -16.93 21.66
N GLU A 538 5.72 -16.27 22.82
CA GLU A 538 4.67 -15.30 23.13
C GLU A 538 4.97 -13.94 22.49
N VAL A 539 3.91 -13.30 21.98
CA VAL A 539 3.98 -11.98 21.38
C VAL A 539 3.83 -10.89 22.42
N HIS A 540 4.69 -9.91 22.37
CA HIS A 540 4.67 -8.74 23.24
C HIS A 540 4.66 -7.45 22.44
N GLU A 541 4.13 -6.39 23.04
CA GLU A 541 4.05 -5.04 22.45
C GLU A 541 4.52 -3.99 23.45
N ARG A 542 5.12 -2.92 22.93
CA ARG A 542 5.41 -1.71 23.70
C ARG A 542 5.41 -0.47 22.83
N VAL A 543 4.73 0.58 23.31
CA VAL A 543 4.79 1.91 22.71
C VAL A 543 5.77 2.78 23.50
N LEU A 544 6.80 3.26 22.82
CA LEU A 544 7.84 4.11 23.39
C LEU A 544 7.65 5.55 22.91
N GLU A 545 7.38 6.47 23.83
CA GLU A 545 7.37 7.90 23.51
C GLU A 545 8.78 8.32 23.03
N SER A 546 8.87 8.85 21.82
CA SER A 546 10.14 9.22 21.17
C SER A 546 10.35 10.72 21.05
N GLY A 547 9.26 11.50 21.04
CA GLY A 547 9.29 12.95 21.03
C GLY A 547 7.91 13.49 21.38
N SER A 548 7.82 14.56 22.15
CA SER A 548 6.56 15.12 22.59
C SER A 548 6.63 16.62 22.74
N ALA A 549 5.60 17.29 22.22
CA ALA A 549 5.33 18.70 22.53
C ALA A 549 4.42 18.84 23.77
N GLY A 550 4.09 17.74 24.45
CA GLY A 550 3.14 17.64 25.55
C GLY A 550 1.69 17.64 25.05
N GLU A 551 0.77 17.26 25.90
CA GLU A 551 -0.65 17.19 25.55
C GLU A 551 -1.18 18.55 25.07
N ILE A 552 -1.90 18.53 23.94
CA ILE A 552 -2.51 19.68 23.32
C ILE A 552 -4.02 19.43 23.25
N ALA A 553 -4.81 20.31 23.86
CA ALA A 553 -6.25 20.23 23.77
C ALA A 553 -6.77 20.94 22.52
N ILE A 554 -8.00 20.61 22.11
CA ILE A 554 -8.72 21.37 21.10
C ILE A 554 -9.14 22.73 21.66
N ASP A 555 -9.09 23.77 20.83
CA ASP A 555 -9.79 25.04 21.09
C ASP A 555 -11.18 24.98 20.44
N PRO A 556 -12.25 24.90 21.23
CA PRO A 556 -13.61 24.79 20.69
C PRO A 556 -14.01 25.95 19.80
N ALA A 557 -13.42 27.13 19.99
CA ALA A 557 -13.79 28.32 19.22
C ALA A 557 -13.25 28.30 17.79
N THR A 558 -12.06 27.73 17.61
CA THR A 558 -11.34 27.78 16.34
C THR A 558 -11.31 26.43 15.59
N CYS A 559 -11.74 25.34 16.23
CA CYS A 559 -11.55 23.97 15.72
C CYS A 559 -10.08 23.58 15.51
N GLY A 560 -9.17 24.29 16.13
CA GLY A 560 -7.74 24.04 16.06
C GLY A 560 -7.13 23.73 17.42
N PRO A 561 -5.81 23.48 17.46
CA PRO A 561 -5.09 23.25 18.70
C PRO A 561 -5.15 24.48 19.63
N SER A 562 -5.32 24.25 20.94
CA SER A 562 -5.35 25.33 21.96
C SER A 562 -3.99 26.03 22.15
N ARG A 563 -2.91 25.43 21.65
CA ARG A 563 -1.53 26.00 21.62
C ARG A 563 -0.72 25.35 20.51
N GLY A 564 0.39 25.96 20.12
CA GLY A 564 1.32 25.39 19.15
C GLY A 564 1.97 24.09 19.66
N GLY A 565 2.24 23.20 18.74
CA GLY A 565 3.00 21.98 18.90
C GLY A 565 4.44 22.13 18.38
N ALA A 566 5.00 21.06 17.82
CA ALA A 566 6.30 21.05 17.17
C ALA A 566 6.14 21.11 15.63
N ALA A 567 6.96 21.93 14.99
CA ALA A 567 7.02 21.95 13.52
C ALA A 567 7.73 20.71 12.97
N ALA A 568 8.62 20.11 13.75
CA ALA A 568 9.38 18.92 13.38
C ALA A 568 9.88 18.18 14.63
N PHE A 569 10.09 16.88 14.47
CA PHE A 569 10.83 16.04 15.40
C PHE A 569 12.05 15.45 14.72
N CYS A 570 13.15 15.39 15.43
CA CYS A 570 14.33 14.61 15.05
C CYS A 570 14.81 13.83 16.27
N GLN A 571 15.04 12.54 16.12
CA GLN A 571 15.49 11.66 17.18
C GLN A 571 16.53 10.66 16.67
N VAL A 572 17.56 10.43 17.48
CA VAL A 572 18.42 9.25 17.36
C VAL A 572 18.47 8.59 18.73
N ARG A 573 17.89 7.41 18.84
CA ARG A 573 17.69 6.74 20.13
C ARG A 573 17.89 5.23 20.03
N THR A 574 18.06 4.58 21.16
CA THR A 574 18.12 3.13 21.31
C THR A 574 16.88 2.62 22.01
N ASP A 575 16.57 1.33 21.85
CA ASP A 575 15.58 0.63 22.67
C ASP A 575 16.27 0.15 23.96
N PRO A 576 15.84 0.61 25.16
CA PRO A 576 16.46 0.21 26.42
C PRO A 576 16.21 -1.26 26.78
N ASP A 577 15.18 -1.86 26.20
CA ASP A 577 14.78 -3.25 26.46
C ASP A 577 15.04 -4.15 25.24
N PHE A 578 16.03 -3.79 24.44
CA PHE A 578 16.41 -4.58 23.28
C PHE A 578 17.11 -5.88 23.71
N ASP A 579 16.59 -7.00 23.21
CA ASP A 579 17.24 -8.30 23.34
C ASP A 579 17.72 -8.76 21.95
N PRO A 580 19.03 -8.89 21.73
CA PRO A 580 19.58 -9.28 20.45
C PRO A 580 19.24 -10.71 20.03
N SER A 581 18.70 -11.53 20.91
CA SER A 581 18.28 -12.92 20.61
C SER A 581 16.83 -13.02 20.12
N GLN A 582 16.02 -11.97 20.29
CA GLN A 582 14.59 -11.98 19.98
C GLN A 582 14.32 -11.34 18.63
N ARG A 583 13.42 -11.95 17.85
CA ARG A 583 12.85 -11.30 16.67
C ARG A 583 11.96 -10.16 17.10
N ALA A 584 12.09 -9.01 16.44
CA ALA A 584 11.29 -7.83 16.73
C ALA A 584 10.99 -7.06 15.45
N LEU A 585 9.96 -6.23 15.51
CA LEU A 585 9.71 -5.20 14.53
C LEU A 585 9.51 -3.86 15.22
N TYR A 586 9.81 -2.80 14.48
CA TYR A 586 9.64 -1.44 14.96
C TYR A 586 9.02 -0.59 13.86
N TYR A 587 8.01 0.20 14.21
CA TYR A 587 7.51 1.25 13.33
C TYR A 587 7.23 2.54 14.10
N VAL A 588 7.17 3.65 13.38
CA VAL A 588 6.91 4.96 13.96
C VAL A 588 5.46 5.34 13.73
N ARG A 589 4.81 5.84 14.79
CA ARG A 589 3.53 6.53 14.71
C ARG A 589 3.74 8.00 15.08
N LEU A 590 3.42 8.89 14.14
CA LEU A 590 3.45 10.33 14.29
C LEU A 590 2.02 10.81 14.57
N LEU A 591 1.83 11.65 15.58
CA LEU A 591 0.54 12.25 15.91
C LEU A 591 0.61 13.77 15.74
N GLU A 592 -0.35 14.33 15.03
CA GLU A 592 -0.57 15.78 14.95
C GLU A 592 -1.35 16.26 16.17
N ALA A 593 -1.38 17.56 16.40
CA ALA A 593 -2.25 18.15 17.41
C ALA A 593 -3.74 18.00 16.98
N PRO A 594 -4.67 17.88 17.95
CA PRO A 594 -6.08 17.62 17.62
C PRO A 594 -6.75 18.78 16.89
N THR A 595 -7.64 18.44 15.96
CA THR A 595 -8.51 19.35 15.21
C THR A 595 -9.95 18.84 15.25
N CYS A 596 -10.92 19.65 14.76
CA CYS A 596 -12.28 19.13 14.57
C CYS A 596 -12.32 18.06 13.49
N ARG A 597 -13.18 17.05 13.71
CA ARG A 597 -13.52 16.03 12.72
C ARG A 597 -14.50 16.60 11.68
N TRP A 598 -14.56 16.02 10.47
CA TRP A 598 -15.45 16.45 9.38
C TRP A 598 -16.91 16.63 9.84
N SER A 599 -17.43 15.71 10.64
CA SER A 599 -18.78 15.75 11.17
C SER A 599 -19.03 17.00 12.02
N THR A 600 -18.05 17.45 12.79
CA THR A 600 -18.12 18.70 13.56
C THR A 600 -18.25 19.92 12.66
N TYR A 601 -17.53 19.96 11.53
CA TYR A 601 -17.70 21.06 10.57
C TYR A 601 -19.09 21.08 9.94
N VAL A 602 -19.63 19.92 9.58
CA VAL A 602 -21.00 19.79 9.06
C VAL A 602 -22.03 20.20 10.09
N CYS A 603 -21.92 19.74 11.34
CA CYS A 603 -22.80 20.12 12.44
C CYS A 603 -22.79 21.65 12.70
N ARG A 604 -21.62 22.25 12.76
CA ARG A 604 -21.46 23.69 12.97
C ARG A 604 -22.04 24.54 11.84
N ALA A 605 -21.91 24.06 10.58
CA ALA A 605 -22.53 24.73 9.45
C ALA A 605 -24.06 24.79 9.56
N ALA A 606 -24.69 23.83 10.24
CA ALA A 606 -26.10 23.79 10.56
C ALA A 606 -26.47 24.52 11.86
N GLY A 607 -25.49 25.07 12.58
CA GLY A 607 -25.72 25.79 13.87
C GLY A 607 -25.73 24.88 15.09
N VAL A 608 -25.29 23.64 14.98
CA VAL A 608 -25.17 22.69 16.10
C VAL A 608 -23.68 22.49 16.41
N ASP A 609 -23.23 22.83 17.61
CA ASP A 609 -21.83 22.69 18.01
C ASP A 609 -21.64 21.45 18.91
N PRO A 610 -21.02 20.36 18.39
CA PRO A 610 -20.73 19.15 19.16
C PRO A 610 -19.84 19.38 20.39
N LEU A 611 -19.07 20.46 20.41
CA LEU A 611 -18.17 20.82 21.52
C LEU A 611 -18.85 21.73 22.56
N SER A 612 -20.12 22.14 22.31
CA SER A 612 -20.90 22.98 23.23
C SER A 612 -21.66 22.13 24.27
N PRO A 613 -21.69 22.54 25.52
CA PRO A 613 -22.59 21.92 26.51
C PRO A 613 -24.09 22.06 26.16
N ASP A 614 -24.44 22.99 25.26
CA ASP A 614 -25.82 23.24 24.83
C ASP A 614 -26.16 22.51 23.50
N CYS A 615 -25.32 21.57 23.04
CA CYS A 615 -25.46 20.87 21.76
C CYS A 615 -26.88 20.34 21.55
N ALA A 616 -27.42 19.57 22.50
CA ALA A 616 -28.76 18.98 22.38
C ALA A 616 -29.88 20.04 22.26
N ALA A 617 -29.72 21.21 22.89
CA ALA A 617 -30.67 22.32 22.77
C ALA A 617 -30.58 23.00 21.38
N GLN A 618 -29.38 23.07 20.79
CA GLN A 618 -29.17 23.60 19.45
C GLN A 618 -29.77 22.64 18.41
N ALA A 619 -29.54 21.33 18.55
CA ALA A 619 -30.05 20.30 17.64
C ALA A 619 -31.58 20.20 17.61
N ALA A 620 -32.25 20.50 18.73
CA ALA A 620 -33.72 20.46 18.82
C ALA A 620 -34.44 21.48 17.90
N GLY A 621 -33.73 22.46 17.36
CA GLY A 621 -34.27 23.50 16.47
C GLY A 621 -34.03 23.34 14.99
N VAL A 622 -33.33 22.27 14.58
CA VAL A 622 -32.94 22.00 13.21
C VAL A 622 -33.43 20.62 12.72
N ASP A 623 -32.97 20.14 11.58
CA ASP A 623 -33.29 18.82 11.07
C ASP A 623 -32.94 17.74 12.11
N PRO A 624 -33.77 16.69 12.31
CA PRO A 624 -33.55 15.63 13.26
C PRO A 624 -32.23 14.86 13.05
N ALA A 625 -31.69 14.77 11.84
CA ALA A 625 -30.41 14.14 11.56
C ALA A 625 -29.25 14.80 12.34
N PHE A 626 -29.35 16.10 12.66
CA PHE A 626 -28.33 16.80 13.45
C PHE A 626 -28.37 16.48 14.96
N ALA A 627 -29.34 15.68 15.44
CA ALA A 627 -29.30 15.17 16.80
C ALA A 627 -28.04 14.33 17.06
N ASP A 628 -27.56 13.62 16.06
CA ASP A 628 -26.38 12.76 16.13
C ASP A 628 -25.07 13.56 16.26
N CYS A 629 -25.08 14.85 15.98
CA CYS A 629 -24.00 15.76 16.34
C CYS A 629 -23.66 15.75 17.84
N CYS A 630 -24.62 15.38 18.68
CA CYS A 630 -24.52 15.45 20.13
C CYS A 630 -24.32 14.10 20.81
N LEU A 631 -24.07 13.04 20.05
CA LEU A 631 -23.83 11.67 20.57
C LEU A 631 -22.53 11.55 21.38
N ASN A 632 -21.64 12.53 21.28
CA ASN A 632 -20.39 12.57 22.04
C ASN A 632 -20.66 12.97 23.52
N ASP A 633 -21.56 12.30 24.17
CA ASP A 633 -21.87 12.50 25.60
C ASP A 633 -21.07 11.55 26.52
N GLY A 634 -20.13 10.79 25.97
CA GLY A 634 -19.35 9.75 26.67
C GLY A 634 -20.00 8.37 26.67
N ASN A 635 -21.19 8.24 26.08
CA ASN A 635 -21.92 6.97 25.97
C ASN A 635 -21.64 6.27 24.63
N ASP A 636 -21.29 7.02 23.59
CA ASP A 636 -20.81 6.46 22.33
C ASP A 636 -19.30 6.74 22.16
N PRO A 637 -18.44 5.71 22.34
CA PRO A 637 -17.00 5.85 22.24
C PRO A 637 -16.50 5.96 20.79
N PHE A 638 -17.37 5.79 19.79
CA PHE A 638 -16.99 5.67 18.38
C PHE A 638 -17.09 6.97 17.62
N VAL A 639 -17.99 7.85 18.04
CA VAL A 639 -18.15 9.16 17.45
C VAL A 639 -17.37 10.19 18.26
N SER A 640 -16.28 10.70 17.70
CA SER A 640 -15.51 11.79 18.29
C SER A 640 -15.73 13.07 17.50
N PRO A 641 -16.01 14.22 18.13
CA PRO A 641 -16.06 15.51 17.45
C PRO A 641 -14.67 16.03 17.07
N VAL A 642 -13.63 15.33 17.53
CA VAL A 642 -12.23 15.71 17.39
C VAL A 642 -11.45 14.56 16.77
N VAL A 643 -10.62 14.85 15.80
CA VAL A 643 -9.67 13.93 15.19
C VAL A 643 -8.24 14.31 15.57
N GLN A 644 -7.39 13.33 15.69
CA GLN A 644 -5.95 13.49 15.82
C GLN A 644 -5.25 12.79 14.67
N GLU A 645 -5.00 13.53 13.62
CA GLU A 645 -4.36 13.05 12.41
C GLU A 645 -3.00 12.42 12.70
N ARG A 646 -2.61 11.45 11.89
CA ARG A 646 -1.43 10.65 12.15
C ARG A 646 -0.77 10.10 10.88
N ALA A 647 0.45 9.63 11.05
CA ALA A 647 1.17 8.87 10.05
C ALA A 647 1.82 7.63 10.68
N TRP A 648 1.97 6.56 9.87
CA TRP A 648 2.56 5.30 10.29
C TRP A 648 3.63 4.86 9.29
N SER A 649 4.90 4.79 9.73
CA SER A 649 5.95 4.24 8.89
C SER A 649 5.76 2.74 8.67
N SER A 650 6.19 2.23 7.53
CA SER A 650 6.41 0.79 7.38
C SER A 650 7.37 0.26 8.45
N PRO A 651 7.16 -0.98 8.95
CA PRO A 651 8.02 -1.58 9.95
C PRO A 651 9.45 -1.82 9.45
N ILE A 652 10.43 -1.73 10.36
CA ILE A 652 11.75 -2.33 10.20
C ILE A 652 11.78 -3.64 11.01
N TRP A 653 12.20 -4.72 10.36
CA TRP A 653 12.16 -6.08 10.89
C TRP A 653 13.55 -6.49 11.40
N TYR A 654 13.69 -6.67 12.71
CA TYR A 654 14.94 -7.17 13.30
C TYR A 654 14.93 -8.71 13.33
N ARG A 655 15.99 -9.29 12.77
CA ARG A 655 16.21 -10.75 12.73
C ARG A 655 17.57 -11.11 13.31
N PRO A 656 17.62 -11.78 14.49
CA PRO A 656 18.87 -12.21 15.11
C PRO A 656 19.72 -13.11 14.20
N GLU A 657 19.08 -13.91 13.38
CA GLU A 657 19.69 -14.80 12.39
C GLU A 657 19.94 -14.16 11.03
N GLY A 658 19.55 -12.92 10.84
CA GLY A 658 19.74 -12.20 9.58
C GLY A 658 21.21 -11.88 9.26
N ILE A 659 21.43 -11.29 8.08
CA ILE A 659 22.79 -10.88 7.66
C ILE A 659 23.29 -9.76 8.57
N ALA A 660 24.30 -10.05 9.38
CA ALA A 660 24.90 -9.11 10.30
C ALA A 660 25.82 -8.10 9.61
N ALA A 661 26.51 -8.51 8.55
CA ALA A 661 27.38 -7.63 7.79
C ALA A 661 27.66 -8.16 6.38
N VAL A 662 27.83 -7.23 5.45
CA VAL A 662 28.34 -7.48 4.10
C VAL A 662 29.60 -6.64 3.91
N ARG A 663 30.66 -7.28 3.41
CA ARG A 663 31.93 -6.62 3.08
C ARG A 663 32.36 -7.04 1.68
N GLY A 664 33.27 -6.26 1.09
CA GLY A 664 33.77 -6.58 -0.24
C GLY A 664 33.23 -5.62 -1.28
N GLY A 665 32.84 -6.10 -2.43
CA GLY A 665 32.23 -5.31 -3.50
C GLY A 665 32.53 -5.77 -4.89
N LEU A 666 31.95 -5.07 -5.86
CA LEU A 666 32.08 -5.30 -7.29
C LEU A 666 33.15 -4.36 -7.86
N ARG A 667 34.18 -4.91 -8.50
CA ARG A 667 35.24 -4.15 -9.20
C ARG A 667 34.97 -4.14 -10.69
N PHE A 668 35.15 -3.02 -11.34
CA PHE A 668 34.88 -2.81 -12.76
C PHE A 668 36.19 -2.76 -13.59
N ALA A 669 36.23 -3.49 -14.68
CA ALA A 669 37.28 -3.47 -15.70
C ALA A 669 36.65 -3.36 -17.10
N GLY A 670 36.20 -2.15 -17.46
CA GLY A 670 35.36 -1.95 -18.66
C GLY A 670 33.98 -2.58 -18.43
N ASN A 671 33.47 -3.33 -19.41
CA ASN A 671 32.19 -4.05 -19.30
C ASN A 671 32.31 -5.38 -18.56
N ARG A 672 33.47 -5.68 -17.98
CA ARG A 672 33.66 -6.85 -17.12
C ARG A 672 33.93 -6.43 -15.69
N GLY A 673 33.56 -7.28 -14.75
CA GLY A 673 33.76 -7.05 -13.33
C GLY A 673 34.23 -8.30 -12.59
N ALA A 674 34.72 -8.10 -11.37
CA ALA A 674 34.99 -9.16 -10.41
C ALA A 674 34.28 -8.83 -9.11
N LEU A 675 33.57 -9.80 -8.53
CA LEU A 675 32.86 -9.71 -7.27
C LEU A 675 33.63 -10.46 -6.20
N GLU A 676 33.90 -9.80 -5.08
CA GLU A 676 34.42 -10.40 -3.86
C GLU A 676 33.52 -9.98 -2.71
N LEU A 677 32.77 -10.92 -2.11
CA LEU A 677 31.90 -10.62 -0.96
C LEU A 677 32.20 -11.55 0.21
N GLU A 678 32.13 -10.97 1.39
CA GLU A 678 32.01 -11.67 2.66
C GLU A 678 30.67 -11.30 3.31
N ILE A 679 29.81 -12.30 3.50
CA ILE A 679 28.51 -12.16 4.16
C ILE A 679 28.63 -12.84 5.52
N ALA A 680 28.36 -12.11 6.59
CA ALA A 680 28.43 -12.64 7.94
C ALA A 680 27.03 -12.80 8.53
N LEU A 681 26.72 -13.98 9.08
CA LEU A 681 25.57 -14.26 9.92
C LEU A 681 26.05 -14.42 11.37
N ALA A 682 25.26 -13.97 12.35
CA ALA A 682 25.61 -14.09 13.77
C ALA A 682 25.71 -15.57 14.21
N ALA A 683 24.93 -16.45 13.59
CA ALA A 683 24.94 -17.89 13.80
C ALA A 683 24.57 -18.63 12.51
N PRO A 684 24.91 -19.92 12.37
CA PRO A 684 24.38 -20.74 11.28
C PRO A 684 22.83 -20.75 11.30
N PRO A 685 22.17 -20.77 10.11
CA PRO A 685 20.71 -20.85 10.04
C PRO A 685 20.16 -22.07 10.77
N PRO A 686 19.18 -21.91 11.65
CA PRO A 686 18.62 -23.02 12.43
C PRO A 686 17.94 -24.05 11.53
N GLY A 687 18.17 -25.33 11.78
CA GLY A 687 17.54 -26.43 11.06
C GLY A 687 18.00 -26.62 9.61
N VAL A 688 19.06 -25.95 9.18
CA VAL A 688 19.62 -26.06 7.83
C VAL A 688 20.93 -26.81 7.83
N ASP A 689 21.02 -27.85 7.02
CA ASP A 689 22.28 -28.58 6.77
C ASP A 689 23.09 -27.86 5.67
N LEU A 690 24.08 -27.09 6.08
CA LEU A 690 24.94 -26.32 5.17
C LEU A 690 25.73 -27.18 4.17
N ALA A 691 25.86 -28.50 4.41
CA ALA A 691 26.59 -29.42 3.51
C ALA A 691 25.75 -29.86 2.31
N THR A 692 24.43 -29.87 2.45
CA THR A 692 23.51 -30.43 1.46
C THR A 692 22.43 -29.47 0.98
N ALA A 693 22.10 -28.42 1.74
CA ALA A 693 21.05 -27.48 1.37
C ALA A 693 21.45 -26.67 0.12
N PRO A 694 20.58 -26.54 -0.88
CA PRO A 694 20.82 -25.64 -1.98
C PRO A 694 20.88 -24.19 -1.48
N ALA A 695 21.86 -23.45 -2.01
CA ALA A 695 22.02 -22.07 -1.57
C ALA A 695 22.31 -21.13 -2.74
N THR A 696 21.81 -19.91 -2.65
CA THR A 696 22.05 -18.84 -3.62
C THR A 696 22.34 -17.52 -2.93
N VAL A 697 23.16 -16.71 -3.57
CA VAL A 697 23.33 -15.28 -3.24
C VAL A 697 22.96 -14.46 -4.46
N GLU A 698 22.17 -13.43 -4.22
CA GLU A 698 21.80 -12.45 -5.23
C GLU A 698 22.18 -11.05 -4.76
N LEU A 699 22.68 -10.25 -5.68
CA LEU A 699 22.79 -8.81 -5.54
C LEU A 699 21.69 -8.17 -6.37
N VAL A 700 20.87 -7.37 -5.74
CA VAL A 700 19.71 -6.75 -6.37
C VAL A 700 19.75 -5.25 -6.09
N ASP A 701 19.58 -4.48 -7.12
CA ASP A 701 19.30 -3.06 -7.09
C ASP A 701 18.05 -2.84 -7.94
N ASP A 702 16.90 -3.19 -7.34
CA ASP A 702 15.58 -3.43 -7.92
C ASP A 702 15.56 -4.51 -9.02
N GLU A 703 16.62 -4.59 -9.83
CA GLU A 703 16.88 -5.68 -10.78
C GLU A 703 18.10 -6.50 -10.35
N PRO A 704 18.17 -7.77 -10.72
CA PRO A 704 19.30 -8.61 -10.37
C PRO A 704 20.61 -8.11 -11.02
N ILE A 705 21.54 -7.62 -10.20
CA ILE A 705 22.91 -7.30 -10.64
C ILE A 705 23.71 -8.60 -10.84
N TYR A 706 23.51 -9.57 -9.96
CA TYR A 706 24.24 -10.82 -9.93
C TYR A 706 23.50 -11.89 -9.14
N SER A 707 23.52 -13.12 -9.61
CA SER A 707 23.02 -14.29 -8.88
C SER A 707 23.95 -15.48 -9.06
N THR A 708 24.21 -16.22 -7.98
CA THR A 708 25.01 -17.45 -8.03
C THR A 708 24.58 -18.47 -7.02
N ALA A 709 24.72 -19.75 -7.38
CA ALA A 709 24.60 -20.86 -6.43
C ALA A 709 25.86 -20.98 -5.58
N LEU A 710 25.69 -21.26 -4.28
CA LEU A 710 26.77 -21.47 -3.33
C LEU A 710 26.99 -22.97 -3.10
N GLY A 711 28.25 -23.38 -3.06
CA GLY A 711 28.65 -24.72 -2.62
C GLY A 711 29.13 -24.73 -1.17
N PRO A 712 29.33 -25.93 -0.56
CA PRO A 712 29.77 -26.06 0.84
C PRO A 712 31.10 -25.36 1.15
N ALA A 713 31.96 -25.19 0.15
CA ALA A 713 33.24 -24.48 0.33
C ALA A 713 33.11 -22.97 0.57
N ALA A 714 31.94 -22.39 0.32
CA ALA A 714 31.65 -20.97 0.58
C ALA A 714 31.50 -20.67 2.08
N TYR A 715 31.27 -21.67 2.92
CA TYR A 715 30.96 -21.51 4.33
C TYR A 715 32.17 -21.67 5.25
N SER A 716 32.29 -20.83 6.25
CA SER A 716 33.28 -20.92 7.33
C SER A 716 32.67 -20.52 8.66
N THR A 717 32.62 -21.44 9.62
CA THR A 717 32.22 -21.10 11.00
C THR A 717 33.42 -20.47 11.71
N LEU A 718 33.23 -19.29 12.27
CA LEU A 718 34.24 -18.56 13.00
C LEU A 718 34.31 -19.03 14.47
N PRO A 719 35.41 -18.71 15.20
CA PRO A 719 35.58 -19.13 16.61
C PRO A 719 34.49 -18.63 17.58
N ASP A 720 33.83 -17.52 17.25
CA ASP A 720 32.73 -16.95 18.00
C ASP A 720 31.36 -17.58 17.67
N GLY A 721 31.33 -18.60 16.83
CA GLY A 721 30.12 -19.30 16.40
C GLY A 721 29.39 -18.66 15.21
N SER A 722 29.84 -17.50 14.76
CA SER A 722 29.26 -16.86 13.56
C SER A 722 29.59 -17.61 12.26
N LEU A 723 28.72 -17.47 11.24
CA LEU A 723 28.94 -18.05 9.93
C LEU A 723 29.41 -16.97 8.94
N LEU A 724 30.55 -17.21 8.33
CA LEU A 724 31.06 -16.38 7.24
C LEU A 724 30.86 -17.10 5.90
N ILE A 725 30.23 -16.39 4.96
CA ILE A 725 29.99 -16.87 3.59
C ILE A 725 30.84 -16.03 2.65
N ARG A 726 31.65 -16.70 1.80
CA ARG A 726 32.46 -16.04 0.78
C ARG A 726 31.90 -16.29 -0.59
N VAL A 727 31.83 -15.23 -1.39
CA VAL A 727 31.37 -15.27 -2.78
C VAL A 727 32.42 -14.57 -3.62
N ASP A 728 33.07 -15.35 -4.48
CA ASP A 728 34.05 -14.87 -5.43
C ASP A 728 33.59 -15.17 -6.85
N ALA A 729 33.55 -14.18 -7.73
CA ALA A 729 33.23 -14.35 -9.13
C ALA A 729 34.09 -13.45 -10.00
N ASP A 730 34.71 -14.04 -11.00
CA ASP A 730 35.54 -13.34 -11.98
C ASP A 730 34.82 -13.23 -13.32
N SER A 731 35.14 -12.18 -14.06
CA SER A 731 34.70 -11.98 -15.43
C SER A 731 33.18 -11.83 -15.63
N LEU A 732 32.50 -11.23 -14.61
CA LEU A 732 31.08 -10.89 -14.71
C LEU A 732 30.83 -9.89 -15.83
N ASP A 733 29.69 -10.03 -16.52
CA ASP A 733 29.18 -8.99 -17.38
C ASP A 733 28.52 -7.90 -16.49
N VAL A 734 29.07 -6.72 -16.51
CA VAL A 734 28.61 -5.56 -15.73
C VAL A 734 28.32 -4.37 -16.64
N ALA A 735 28.01 -4.68 -17.91
CA ALA A 735 27.73 -3.61 -18.91
C ALA A 735 26.48 -2.80 -18.57
N THR A 736 25.49 -3.44 -17.92
CA THR A 736 24.23 -2.82 -17.48
C THR A 736 24.31 -2.17 -16.10
N VAL A 737 25.33 -2.47 -15.30
CA VAL A 737 25.52 -1.86 -13.99
C VAL A 737 26.23 -0.53 -14.19
N ASP A 738 25.55 0.55 -13.86
CA ASP A 738 26.18 1.86 -13.94
C ASP A 738 27.25 2.07 -12.84
N ARG A 739 27.90 3.22 -12.86
CA ARG A 739 29.07 3.50 -12.01
C ARG A 739 28.75 4.63 -11.04
N LEU A 740 27.60 4.52 -10.41
CA LEU A 740 27.12 5.46 -9.42
C LEU A 740 26.88 4.76 -8.07
N ASP A 741 26.43 5.50 -7.11
CA ASP A 741 26.07 4.97 -5.80
C ASP A 741 24.69 4.31 -5.87
N HIS A 742 24.57 3.12 -5.29
CA HIS A 742 23.34 2.30 -5.32
C HIS A 742 22.88 1.91 -3.92
N THR A 743 21.58 1.61 -3.77
CA THR A 743 21.07 0.87 -2.61
C THR A 743 20.99 -0.61 -2.97
N VAL A 744 22.07 -1.34 -2.76
CA VAL A 744 22.15 -2.77 -3.11
C VAL A 744 21.57 -3.62 -1.99
N THR A 745 20.67 -4.52 -2.36
CA THR A 745 20.16 -5.57 -1.49
C THR A 745 20.88 -6.88 -1.78
N VAL A 746 21.55 -7.41 -0.77
CA VAL A 746 22.11 -8.77 -0.79
C VAL A 746 21.01 -9.72 -0.32
N ARG A 747 20.60 -10.66 -1.15
CA ARG A 747 19.67 -11.74 -0.80
C ARG A 747 20.45 -13.03 -0.64
N LEU A 748 20.26 -13.71 0.47
CA LEU A 748 20.86 -15.00 0.75
C LEU A 748 19.75 -16.03 0.95
N SER A 749 19.81 -17.14 0.24
CA SER A 749 18.92 -18.28 0.45
C SER A 749 19.73 -19.54 0.70
N ILE A 750 19.41 -20.32 1.74
CA ILE A 750 20.05 -21.59 2.09
C ILE A 750 18.95 -22.58 2.53
N GLY A 751 18.55 -23.48 1.65
CA GLY A 751 17.41 -24.37 1.89
C GLY A 751 16.13 -23.56 2.12
N SER A 752 15.54 -23.70 3.28
CA SER A 752 14.35 -22.91 3.70
C SER A 752 14.69 -21.55 4.28
N TYR A 753 15.92 -21.28 4.66
CA TYR A 753 16.35 -20.00 5.23
C TYR A 753 16.53 -18.96 4.14
N THR A 754 16.02 -17.74 4.39
CA THR A 754 16.25 -16.57 3.54
C THR A 754 16.58 -15.36 4.41
N ALA A 755 17.50 -14.52 3.96
CA ALA A 755 17.85 -13.25 4.61
C ALA A 755 18.18 -12.19 3.57
N THR A 756 17.92 -10.93 3.92
CA THR A 756 18.25 -9.78 3.08
C THR A 756 19.09 -8.76 3.85
N HIS A 757 19.89 -8.00 3.14
CA HIS A 757 20.66 -6.91 3.69
C HIS A 757 20.74 -5.78 2.67
N ALA A 758 19.91 -4.76 2.85
CA ALA A 758 19.89 -3.60 1.98
C ALA A 758 20.73 -2.48 2.56
N ARG A 759 21.67 -1.98 1.78
CA ARG A 759 22.52 -0.83 2.15
C ARG A 759 22.92 -0.01 0.95
N ARG A 760 23.24 1.27 1.20
CA ARG A 760 23.87 2.11 0.18
C ARG A 760 25.29 1.62 -0.08
N TRP A 761 25.61 1.37 -1.34
CA TRP A 761 26.95 1.08 -1.83
C TRP A 761 27.47 2.30 -2.57
N LEU A 762 28.73 2.64 -2.32
CA LEU A 762 29.38 3.80 -2.92
C LEU A 762 30.26 3.35 -4.08
N PHE A 763 30.22 4.09 -5.17
CA PHE A 763 31.10 3.87 -6.29
C PHE A 763 32.34 4.81 -6.21
N ALA A 764 33.47 4.24 -5.95
CA ALA A 764 34.76 4.94 -5.93
C ALA A 764 35.87 4.03 -6.47
N ASP A 765 36.86 4.59 -7.13
CA ASP A 765 38.06 3.90 -7.61
C ASP A 765 37.73 2.64 -8.46
N ARG A 766 36.70 2.71 -9.30
CA ARG A 766 36.17 1.59 -10.09
C ARG A 766 35.66 0.41 -9.25
N ARG A 767 35.17 0.67 -8.10
CA ARG A 767 34.59 -0.31 -7.19
C ARG A 767 33.26 0.20 -6.66
N LEU A 768 32.24 -0.66 -6.70
CA LEU A 768 30.98 -0.48 -5.98
C LEU A 768 31.02 -1.34 -4.72
N ALA A 769 30.94 -0.76 -3.56
CA ALA A 769 31.09 -1.46 -2.28
C ALA A 769 30.19 -0.85 -1.20
N PRO A 770 29.73 -1.65 -0.18
CA PRO A 770 28.98 -1.12 0.93
C PRO A 770 29.73 0.06 1.56
N ALA A 771 28.99 1.13 1.88
CA ALA A 771 29.56 2.25 2.62
C ALA A 771 30.15 1.75 3.94
N ALA A 772 31.30 2.28 4.33
CA ALA A 772 31.96 1.91 5.59
C ALA A 772 31.04 2.29 6.76
N SER A 773 30.64 1.31 7.56
CA SER A 773 29.83 1.47 8.77
C SER A 773 30.58 2.14 9.90
#